data_398d0e142725c6a17264cdba041323ad
#
_entry.id   398d0e142725c6a17264cdba041323ad
#
_cell.length_a   1.000
_cell.length_b   1.000
_cell.length_c   1.000
_cell.angle_alpha   90.00
_cell.angle_beta   90.00
_cell.angle_gamma   90.00
#
_symmetry.space_group_name_H-M   'P 1'
#
loop_
_entity.id
_entity.type
_entity.pdbx_description
1 polymer ?
#
loop_
_entity_poly.entity_id
_entity_poly.type
_entity_poly.pdbx_seq_one_letter_code
_entity_poly.pdbx_strand_id
1 'polypeptide(L)'
;MSNNVVTRQNKPFEVISPYTPSGDQPKAIRELAARIRDGEQDVVLMGATGTGKSATTAWLIEELQRPALVLEPNKTLAAQLAAEFRELLPNNAVEYFVSYYDYYQPEAYVPQTDTFIEKDSSINDEVERLRHSATNSLLTRRDTVVVSSVSCIYGLGTPEEYVARMIELERGMIIDRDALLRRFVAMQYVRNDLAFTRGTFRVRGDTIEIIPVYEELAIRIEMFGDEIESLAVLHPLTGDVIDHVDHTYLFPASHYVAGEERMKKAIASIEDELDDRLAWFCGQNKLLEEQRLRMRTTFDLEMLKEIGSCSGVENYSRHIDGRGPGTPPHTLLDYFPDDFLLIIDESHVTVPQIGAMFEGDMSRKRTLVDYGFRLPSAMDNRPLKWDEFTERIGQTVYLSATPGPYELERSDGVVEQIIRPTGLVDPLVVVKPTEGQIDDLLEQVRVRVERDERVLVTTLTKKMAEELTTYLAERGVKVEYLHSDVDTLRRVELLRELRLGTFDVLVGINLLREGLDLPEVSLVSILDADKEGFLRSTRSLIQTIGRAARNVSGEVHMYADNMTDSMNEAISETMRRREIQIAYNKEHGIDPQPLRKKISDVTDMLAREQVDTQTLLEGGYRKEKSKRERSDATGGGRAVTSGQRAEAELAELIEELSAQMMTAAQHLQFEVAARLRDEIEDLKKELRAMKRAH
;
A
#
# COMPACT_ATOMS: atom_id res chain seq x y z
N MET A 1 16.17 -35.88 -5.74
CA MET A 1 15.55 -34.56 -5.79
C MET A 1 14.22 -34.69 -5.07
N SER A 2 14.19 -34.41 -3.77
CA SER A 2 12.92 -34.37 -3.03
C SER A 2 12.22 -33.09 -3.41
N ASN A 3 11.06 -33.19 -4.06
CA ASN A 3 10.15 -32.09 -4.22
C ASN A 3 9.72 -31.63 -2.82
N ASN A 4 10.32 -30.59 -2.27
CA ASN A 4 9.79 -29.89 -1.13
C ASN A 4 8.52 -29.18 -1.57
N VAL A 5 7.42 -29.89 -1.62
CA VAL A 5 6.09 -29.31 -1.78
C VAL A 5 5.66 -28.89 -0.38
N VAL A 6 5.75 -27.61 -0.09
CA VAL A 6 5.18 -27.04 1.15
C VAL A 6 3.69 -27.31 1.14
N THR A 7 3.20 -28.07 2.11
CA THR A 7 1.76 -28.33 2.23
C THR A 7 1.12 -27.06 2.80
N ARG A 8 0.40 -26.31 1.96
CA ARG A 8 -0.31 -25.10 2.37
C ARG A 8 -1.39 -25.44 3.39
N GLN A 9 -1.38 -24.76 4.52
CA GLN A 9 -2.47 -24.84 5.49
C GLN A 9 -3.76 -24.32 4.86
N ASN A 10 -4.87 -25.00 5.13
CA ASN A 10 -6.18 -24.63 4.56
C ASN A 10 -7.15 -24.31 5.71
N LYS A 11 -7.17 -23.03 6.13
CA LYS A 11 -8.22 -22.51 7.00
C LYS A 11 -9.33 -21.91 6.14
N PRO A 12 -10.61 -21.97 6.55
CA PRO A 12 -11.66 -21.27 5.84
C PRO A 12 -11.51 -19.76 6.00
N PHE A 13 -11.91 -19.01 4.98
CA PHE A 13 -12.15 -17.58 5.13
C PHE A 13 -13.43 -17.39 5.93
N GLU A 14 -13.40 -16.55 6.95
CA GLU A 14 -14.51 -16.22 7.81
C GLU A 14 -14.54 -14.73 8.09
N VAL A 15 -15.60 -14.06 7.64
CA VAL A 15 -15.80 -12.63 7.87
C VAL A 15 -16.41 -12.42 9.26
N ILE A 16 -15.68 -11.70 10.11
CA ILE A 16 -16.17 -11.29 11.44
C ILE A 16 -16.49 -9.80 11.40
N SER A 17 -17.76 -9.47 11.36
CA SER A 17 -18.24 -8.09 11.27
C SER A 17 -19.39 -7.85 12.24
N PRO A 18 -19.49 -6.64 12.85
CA PRO A 18 -20.66 -6.23 13.60
C PRO A 18 -21.87 -5.97 12.69
N TYR A 19 -21.67 -5.92 11.38
CA TYR A 19 -22.68 -5.67 10.36
C TYR A 19 -22.91 -6.91 9.52
N THR A 20 -24.12 -7.03 8.99
CA THR A 20 -24.48 -8.02 7.97
C THR A 20 -24.65 -7.35 6.61
N PRO A 21 -24.45 -8.07 5.50
CA PRO A 21 -24.69 -7.53 4.17
C PRO A 21 -26.10 -6.91 4.05
N SER A 22 -26.17 -5.69 3.54
CA SER A 22 -27.43 -4.95 3.43
C SER A 22 -27.53 -4.17 2.11
N GLY A 23 -28.70 -3.65 1.78
CA GLY A 23 -28.95 -3.01 0.50
C GLY A 23 -28.78 -3.98 -0.67
N ASP A 24 -27.95 -3.61 -1.63
CA ASP A 24 -27.63 -4.44 -2.80
C ASP A 24 -26.57 -5.51 -2.53
N GLN A 25 -25.83 -5.42 -1.42
CA GLN A 25 -24.70 -6.31 -1.12
C GLN A 25 -25.07 -7.79 -1.18
N PRO A 26 -26.18 -8.27 -0.55
CA PRO A 26 -26.55 -9.69 -0.60
C PRO A 26 -26.83 -10.20 -2.02
N LYS A 27 -27.39 -9.34 -2.87
CA LYS A 27 -27.67 -9.66 -4.27
C LYS A 27 -26.34 -9.68 -5.06
N ALA A 28 -25.52 -8.65 -4.90
CA ALA A 28 -24.24 -8.52 -5.60
C ALA A 28 -23.30 -9.69 -5.28
N ILE A 29 -23.16 -10.08 -4.00
CA ILE A 29 -22.31 -11.21 -3.58
C ILE A 29 -22.77 -12.50 -4.26
N ARG A 30 -24.07 -12.80 -4.20
CA ARG A 30 -24.62 -14.02 -4.81
C ARG A 30 -24.45 -14.06 -6.33
N GLU A 31 -24.72 -12.93 -6.99
CA GLU A 31 -24.62 -12.83 -8.45
C GLU A 31 -23.17 -12.95 -8.91
N LEU A 32 -22.22 -12.23 -8.28
CA LEU A 32 -20.80 -12.33 -8.57
C LEU A 32 -20.29 -13.76 -8.33
N ALA A 33 -20.64 -14.37 -7.19
CA ALA A 33 -20.19 -15.72 -6.88
C ALA A 33 -20.76 -16.76 -7.86
N ALA A 34 -22.03 -16.61 -8.28
CA ALA A 34 -22.63 -17.49 -9.27
C ALA A 34 -21.92 -17.40 -10.62
N ARG A 35 -21.71 -16.20 -11.14
CA ARG A 35 -21.02 -15.96 -12.42
C ARG A 35 -19.60 -16.53 -12.44
N ILE A 36 -18.86 -16.33 -11.32
CA ILE A 36 -17.51 -16.89 -11.15
C ILE A 36 -17.55 -18.42 -11.10
N ARG A 37 -18.50 -19.04 -10.40
CA ARG A 37 -18.68 -20.51 -10.35
C ARG A 37 -19.09 -21.09 -11.69
N ASP A 38 -19.85 -20.34 -12.48
CA ASP A 38 -20.26 -20.72 -13.86
C ASP A 38 -19.10 -20.59 -14.87
N GLY A 39 -17.93 -20.08 -14.43
CA GLY A 39 -16.70 -20.06 -15.24
C GLY A 39 -16.48 -18.74 -15.99
N GLU A 40 -17.27 -17.69 -15.73
CA GLU A 40 -17.02 -16.40 -16.33
C GLU A 40 -15.65 -15.86 -15.91
N GLN A 41 -14.87 -15.36 -16.87
CA GLN A 41 -13.49 -14.95 -16.64
C GLN A 41 -13.40 -13.53 -16.10
N ASP A 42 -14.25 -12.62 -16.58
CA ASP A 42 -14.20 -11.19 -16.28
C ASP A 42 -15.59 -10.74 -15.79
N VAL A 43 -15.68 -10.34 -14.53
CA VAL A 43 -16.95 -9.91 -13.90
C VAL A 43 -16.81 -8.48 -13.38
N VAL A 44 -17.81 -7.64 -13.62
CA VAL A 44 -17.80 -6.23 -13.22
C VAL A 44 -18.78 -5.96 -12.09
N LEU A 45 -18.31 -5.40 -10.99
CA LEU A 45 -19.14 -4.78 -9.95
C LEU A 45 -19.12 -3.26 -10.11
N MET A 46 -20.19 -2.67 -10.57
CA MET A 46 -20.37 -1.24 -10.61
C MET A 46 -20.99 -0.75 -9.30
N GLY A 47 -20.11 -0.33 -8.38
CA GLY A 47 -20.51 0.11 -7.05
C GLY A 47 -20.40 1.62 -6.89
N ALA A 48 -21.51 2.30 -6.57
CA ALA A 48 -21.47 3.72 -6.25
C ALA A 48 -20.55 3.99 -5.05
N THR A 49 -20.02 5.21 -4.95
CA THR A 49 -19.16 5.60 -3.84
C THR A 49 -19.91 5.45 -2.49
N GLY A 50 -19.27 4.80 -1.52
CA GLY A 50 -19.83 4.63 -0.17
C GLY A 50 -20.85 3.49 -0.02
N THR A 51 -21.00 2.60 -1.01
CA THR A 51 -21.90 1.42 -0.92
C THR A 51 -21.28 0.24 -0.17
N GLY A 52 -20.02 0.35 0.27
CA GLY A 52 -19.33 -0.72 1.00
C GLY A 52 -18.76 -1.81 0.09
N LYS A 53 -18.15 -1.44 -1.05
CA LYS A 53 -17.48 -2.39 -1.96
C LYS A 53 -16.45 -3.27 -1.27
N SER A 54 -15.62 -2.70 -0.37
CA SER A 54 -14.62 -3.45 0.42
C SER A 54 -15.25 -4.60 1.22
N ALA A 55 -16.33 -4.32 1.93
CA ALA A 55 -17.06 -5.34 2.69
C ALA A 55 -17.69 -6.41 1.77
N THR A 56 -18.30 -5.97 0.65
CA THR A 56 -18.83 -6.88 -0.39
C THR A 56 -17.75 -7.81 -0.90
N THR A 57 -16.53 -7.28 -1.12
CA THR A 57 -15.37 -8.05 -1.56
C THR A 57 -14.94 -9.08 -0.51
N ALA A 58 -14.88 -8.72 0.77
CA ALA A 58 -14.56 -9.66 1.84
C ALA A 58 -15.58 -10.81 1.92
N TRP A 59 -16.86 -10.53 1.86
CA TRP A 59 -17.92 -11.56 1.81
C TRP A 59 -17.88 -12.39 0.52
N LEU A 60 -17.49 -11.81 -0.60
CA LEU A 60 -17.29 -12.58 -1.85
C LEU A 60 -16.13 -13.57 -1.72
N ILE A 61 -15.03 -13.15 -1.09
CA ILE A 61 -13.87 -14.04 -0.81
C ILE A 61 -14.31 -15.17 0.14
N GLU A 62 -15.06 -14.86 1.18
CA GLU A 62 -15.64 -15.86 2.09
C GLU A 62 -16.56 -16.84 1.34
N GLU A 63 -17.43 -16.36 0.45
CA GLU A 63 -18.35 -17.19 -0.32
C GLU A 63 -17.62 -18.11 -1.31
N LEU A 64 -16.51 -17.67 -1.89
CA LEU A 64 -15.72 -18.41 -2.89
C LEU A 64 -14.62 -19.29 -2.28
N GLN A 65 -14.16 -19.00 -1.07
CA GLN A 65 -13.11 -19.75 -0.37
C GLN A 65 -11.81 -19.90 -1.20
N ARG A 66 -11.39 -18.85 -1.90
CA ARG A 66 -10.21 -18.84 -2.76
C ARG A 66 -9.19 -17.80 -2.30
N PRO A 67 -7.87 -18.05 -2.38
CA PRO A 67 -6.87 -17.03 -2.21
C PRO A 67 -7.14 -15.86 -3.16
N ALA A 68 -6.90 -14.63 -2.70
CA ALA A 68 -7.21 -13.47 -3.49
C ALA A 68 -6.06 -12.46 -3.55
N LEU A 69 -5.86 -11.88 -4.74
CA LEU A 69 -5.03 -10.70 -4.96
C LEU A 69 -5.95 -9.52 -5.23
N VAL A 70 -5.83 -8.48 -4.41
CA VAL A 70 -6.60 -7.24 -4.58
C VAL A 70 -5.65 -6.12 -5.00
N LEU A 71 -5.89 -5.53 -6.16
CA LEU A 71 -5.07 -4.48 -6.73
C LEU A 71 -5.69 -3.11 -6.52
N GLU A 72 -4.90 -2.21 -5.96
CA GLU A 72 -5.23 -0.82 -5.71
C GLU A 72 -4.38 0.12 -6.56
N PRO A 73 -4.89 1.29 -6.98
CA PRO A 73 -4.14 2.22 -7.83
C PRO A 73 -2.96 2.90 -7.11
N ASN A 74 -2.94 2.92 -5.79
CA ASN A 74 -1.86 3.53 -5.03
C ASN A 74 -1.65 2.89 -3.64
N LYS A 75 -0.50 3.20 -3.00
CA LYS A 75 -0.11 2.65 -1.70
C LYS A 75 -1.10 2.99 -0.57
N THR A 76 -1.62 4.22 -0.56
CA THR A 76 -2.52 4.70 0.51
C THR A 76 -3.84 3.93 0.53
N LEU A 77 -4.45 3.72 -0.66
CA LEU A 77 -5.65 2.92 -0.77
C LEU A 77 -5.40 1.45 -0.43
N ALA A 78 -4.27 0.91 -0.89
CA ALA A 78 -3.88 -0.45 -0.56
C ALA A 78 -3.70 -0.63 0.97
N ALA A 79 -3.10 0.34 1.66
CA ALA A 79 -2.96 0.31 3.13
C ALA A 79 -4.32 0.38 3.82
N GLN A 80 -5.19 1.29 3.38
CA GLN A 80 -6.54 1.43 3.93
C GLN A 80 -7.34 0.14 3.75
N LEU A 81 -7.33 -0.44 2.55
CA LEU A 81 -8.08 -1.67 2.27
C LEU A 81 -7.51 -2.88 3.03
N ALA A 82 -6.18 -2.98 3.16
CA ALA A 82 -5.55 -4.01 3.96
C ALA A 82 -5.96 -3.92 5.43
N ALA A 83 -6.04 -2.70 6.00
CA ALA A 83 -6.53 -2.48 7.36
C ALA A 83 -8.01 -2.90 7.51
N GLU A 84 -8.88 -2.50 6.57
CA GLU A 84 -10.30 -2.88 6.55
C GLU A 84 -10.45 -4.42 6.46
N PHE A 85 -9.67 -5.10 5.62
CA PHE A 85 -9.71 -6.56 5.52
C PHE A 85 -9.18 -7.27 6.76
N ARG A 86 -8.17 -6.73 7.44
CA ARG A 86 -7.69 -7.30 8.72
C ARG A 86 -8.75 -7.23 9.81
N GLU A 87 -9.57 -6.17 9.82
CA GLU A 87 -10.72 -6.07 10.71
C GLU A 87 -11.83 -7.08 10.36
N LEU A 88 -12.08 -7.29 9.05
CA LEU A 88 -13.13 -8.19 8.55
C LEU A 88 -12.72 -9.67 8.56
N LEU A 89 -11.44 -9.98 8.37
CA LEU A 89 -10.87 -11.33 8.25
C LEU A 89 -9.78 -11.57 9.31
N PRO A 90 -10.05 -11.39 10.62
CA PRO A 90 -9.04 -11.36 11.66
C PRO A 90 -8.34 -12.71 11.91
N ASN A 91 -8.88 -13.81 11.41
CA ASN A 91 -8.35 -15.16 11.55
C ASN A 91 -7.60 -15.65 10.30
N ASN A 92 -7.60 -14.87 9.23
CA ASN A 92 -6.99 -15.20 7.94
C ASN A 92 -5.73 -14.35 7.69
N ALA A 93 -4.90 -14.75 6.74
CA ALA A 93 -3.73 -13.98 6.36
C ALA A 93 -4.13 -12.83 5.44
N VAL A 94 -4.07 -11.61 5.95
CA VAL A 94 -4.25 -10.38 5.15
C VAL A 94 -2.94 -9.68 5.05
N GLU A 95 -2.35 -9.73 3.87
CA GLU A 95 -1.00 -9.27 3.57
C GLU A 95 -1.01 -7.98 2.76
N TYR A 96 0.07 -7.21 2.89
CA TYR A 96 0.25 -5.95 2.19
C TYR A 96 1.50 -5.98 1.33
N PHE A 97 1.37 -5.69 0.03
CA PHE A 97 2.47 -5.79 -0.91
C PHE A 97 2.54 -4.56 -1.82
N VAL A 98 3.38 -3.61 -1.46
CA VAL A 98 3.61 -2.38 -2.24
C VAL A 98 5.10 -2.13 -2.46
N SER A 99 5.46 -1.04 -3.12
CA SER A 99 6.87 -0.64 -3.25
C SER A 99 7.44 -0.28 -1.87
N TYR A 100 8.55 -0.89 -1.50
CA TYR A 100 9.25 -0.68 -0.22
C TYR A 100 10.09 0.60 -0.16
N TYR A 101 10.08 1.42 -1.21
CA TYR A 101 10.77 2.70 -1.23
C TYR A 101 9.86 3.80 -0.67
N ASP A 102 10.32 4.52 0.36
CA ASP A 102 9.70 5.78 0.81
C ASP A 102 10.00 6.89 -0.19
N TYR A 103 11.25 6.94 -0.63
CA TYR A 103 11.72 7.78 -1.72
C TYR A 103 12.41 6.91 -2.76
N TYR A 104 12.12 7.15 -4.04
CA TYR A 104 12.72 6.42 -5.15
C TYR A 104 13.01 7.34 -6.32
N GLN A 105 14.29 7.60 -6.55
CA GLN A 105 14.79 8.19 -7.78
C GLN A 105 15.44 7.08 -8.61
N PRO A 106 14.81 6.65 -9.70
CA PRO A 106 15.40 5.63 -10.54
C PRO A 106 16.68 6.13 -11.22
N GLU A 107 17.65 5.23 -11.38
CA GLU A 107 18.82 5.48 -12.19
C GLU A 107 18.38 5.89 -13.61
N ALA A 108 18.92 6.99 -14.11
CA ALA A 108 18.61 7.51 -15.44
C ALA A 108 19.79 8.24 -16.06
N TYR A 109 19.78 8.38 -17.38
CA TYR A 109 20.76 9.17 -18.11
C TYR A 109 20.07 10.10 -19.09
N VAL A 110 20.47 11.36 -19.08
CA VAL A 110 19.95 12.42 -19.98
C VAL A 110 21.02 12.75 -21.00
N PRO A 111 20.96 12.19 -22.23
CA PRO A 111 22.02 12.35 -23.23
C PRO A 111 22.27 13.80 -23.65
N GLN A 112 21.21 14.65 -23.65
CA GLN A 112 21.30 16.04 -24.08
C GLN A 112 22.20 16.91 -23.18
N THR A 113 22.29 16.56 -21.90
CA THR A 113 23.06 17.29 -20.89
C THR A 113 24.25 16.49 -20.36
N ASP A 114 24.48 15.27 -20.88
CA ASP A 114 25.45 14.29 -20.37
C ASP A 114 25.34 14.13 -18.85
N THR A 115 24.11 14.05 -18.35
CA THR A 115 23.82 13.98 -16.92
C THR A 115 23.41 12.56 -16.55
N PHE A 116 24.22 11.90 -15.74
CA PHE A 116 23.86 10.64 -15.09
C PHE A 116 23.20 10.93 -13.75
N ILE A 117 21.99 10.41 -13.58
CA ILE A 117 21.23 10.44 -12.33
C ILE A 117 21.42 9.10 -11.67
N GLU A 118 22.13 9.09 -10.56
CA GLU A 118 22.35 7.89 -9.78
C GLU A 118 21.04 7.44 -9.12
N LYS A 119 20.89 6.12 -8.94
CA LYS A 119 19.78 5.58 -8.16
C LYS A 119 19.90 6.10 -6.73
N ASP A 120 18.89 6.82 -6.27
CA ASP A 120 18.74 7.23 -4.89
C ASP A 120 17.42 6.66 -4.33
N SER A 121 17.50 6.02 -3.18
CA SER A 121 16.33 5.38 -2.60
C SER A 121 16.47 5.24 -1.10
N SER A 122 15.38 5.53 -0.41
CA SER A 122 15.19 5.22 1.00
C SER A 122 14.29 3.99 1.10
N ILE A 123 14.79 2.94 1.73
CA ILE A 123 14.05 1.69 1.94
C ILE A 123 13.31 1.79 3.26
N ASN A 124 12.04 1.43 3.23
CA ASN A 124 11.23 1.22 4.42
C ASN A 124 11.34 -0.25 4.84
N ASP A 125 12.11 -0.50 5.90
CA ASP A 125 12.38 -1.85 6.41
C ASP A 125 11.09 -2.59 6.80
N GLU A 126 10.06 -1.84 7.19
CA GLU A 126 8.79 -2.41 7.60
C GLU A 126 7.96 -2.86 6.40
N VAL A 127 7.92 -2.04 5.33
CA VAL A 127 7.27 -2.44 4.07
C VAL A 127 8.01 -3.62 3.43
N GLU A 128 9.34 -3.67 3.55
CA GLU A 128 10.13 -4.82 3.09
C GLU A 128 9.75 -6.10 3.85
N ARG A 129 9.62 -6.01 5.19
CA ARG A 129 9.11 -7.11 6.03
C ARG A 129 7.75 -7.61 5.56
N LEU A 130 6.80 -6.70 5.33
CA LEU A 130 5.44 -7.04 4.87
C LEU A 130 5.45 -7.74 3.49
N ARG A 131 6.36 -7.37 2.60
CA ARG A 131 6.53 -8.04 1.31
C ARG A 131 7.02 -9.48 1.47
N HIS A 132 7.99 -9.70 2.36
CA HIS A 132 8.44 -11.06 2.69
C HIS A 132 7.33 -11.87 3.40
N SER A 133 6.56 -11.25 4.31
CA SER A 133 5.39 -11.88 4.92
C SER A 133 4.38 -12.34 3.88
N ALA A 134 4.06 -11.49 2.89
CA ALA A 134 3.13 -11.83 1.83
C ALA A 134 3.57 -13.05 1.00
N THR A 135 4.83 -13.10 0.58
CA THR A 135 5.36 -14.27 -0.16
C THR A 135 5.35 -15.54 0.68
N ASN A 136 5.68 -15.44 1.96
CA ASN A 136 5.67 -16.58 2.89
C ASN A 136 4.25 -17.12 3.11
N SER A 137 3.29 -16.23 3.36
CA SER A 137 1.88 -16.60 3.51
C SER A 137 1.33 -17.29 2.27
N LEU A 138 1.65 -16.78 1.07
CA LEU A 138 1.24 -17.41 -0.19
C LEU A 138 1.80 -18.82 -0.38
N LEU A 139 3.01 -19.08 0.11
CA LEU A 139 3.65 -20.39 0.01
C LEU A 139 3.13 -21.39 1.07
N THR A 140 2.74 -20.91 2.25
CA THR A 140 2.41 -21.77 3.40
C THR A 140 0.91 -21.89 3.67
N ARG A 141 0.07 -20.96 3.18
CA ARG A 141 -1.37 -20.87 3.50
C ARG A 141 -2.19 -20.73 2.22
N ARG A 142 -3.43 -21.22 2.28
CA ARG A 142 -4.42 -20.98 1.23
C ARG A 142 -5.38 -19.83 1.56
N ASP A 143 -5.57 -19.56 2.84
CA ASP A 143 -6.45 -18.51 3.35
C ASP A 143 -5.75 -17.14 3.36
N THR A 144 -5.18 -16.78 2.22
CA THR A 144 -4.36 -15.56 2.06
C THR A 144 -5.04 -14.57 1.12
N VAL A 145 -5.22 -13.34 1.60
CA VAL A 145 -5.58 -12.17 0.79
C VAL A 145 -4.39 -11.23 0.76
N VAL A 146 -3.89 -10.92 -0.43
CA VAL A 146 -2.84 -9.91 -0.60
C VAL A 146 -3.43 -8.66 -1.20
N VAL A 147 -3.31 -7.53 -0.50
CA VAL A 147 -3.65 -6.22 -1.03
C VAL A 147 -2.38 -5.56 -1.56
N SER A 148 -2.37 -5.24 -2.84
CA SER A 148 -1.18 -4.76 -3.54
C SER A 148 -1.45 -3.53 -4.38
N SER A 149 -0.42 -2.74 -4.63
CA SER A 149 -0.39 -1.79 -5.74
C SER A 149 0.13 -2.49 -7.01
N VAL A 150 0.34 -1.73 -8.09
CA VAL A 150 0.98 -2.24 -9.32
C VAL A 150 2.39 -2.84 -9.09
N SER A 151 2.92 -2.77 -7.87
CA SER A 151 4.20 -3.42 -7.51
C SER A 151 4.19 -4.93 -7.69
N CYS A 152 3.02 -5.56 -7.72
CA CYS A 152 2.86 -7.01 -7.93
C CYS A 152 3.34 -7.49 -9.31
N ILE A 153 3.41 -6.60 -10.32
CA ILE A 153 3.88 -6.96 -11.68
C ILE A 153 5.39 -6.75 -11.88
N TYR A 154 6.11 -6.28 -10.86
CA TYR A 154 7.56 -6.11 -10.90
C TYR A 154 8.28 -7.39 -10.49
N GLY A 155 9.53 -7.53 -10.98
CA GLY A 155 10.34 -8.71 -10.76
C GLY A 155 10.60 -9.03 -9.29
N LEU A 156 10.42 -10.30 -8.96
CA LEU A 156 10.87 -10.97 -7.73
C LEU A 156 11.77 -12.15 -8.13
N GLY A 157 12.42 -12.78 -7.15
CA GLY A 157 13.10 -14.05 -7.36
C GLY A 157 12.12 -15.19 -7.68
N THR A 158 12.64 -16.31 -8.19
CA THR A 158 11.81 -17.47 -8.52
C THR A 158 11.23 -18.11 -7.26
N PRO A 159 9.93 -18.45 -7.21
CA PRO A 159 9.35 -19.16 -6.08
C PRO A 159 10.06 -20.48 -5.77
N GLU A 160 10.48 -21.20 -6.80
CA GLU A 160 11.15 -22.51 -6.67
C GLU A 160 12.49 -22.40 -5.94
N GLU A 161 13.32 -21.39 -6.27
CA GLU A 161 14.60 -21.17 -5.59
C GLU A 161 14.37 -20.69 -4.15
N TYR A 162 13.34 -19.87 -3.93
CA TYR A 162 12.98 -19.38 -2.61
C TYR A 162 12.55 -20.52 -1.69
N VAL A 163 11.69 -21.42 -2.16
CA VAL A 163 11.26 -22.64 -1.44
C VAL A 163 12.41 -23.66 -1.28
N ALA A 164 13.24 -23.86 -2.32
CA ALA A 164 14.36 -24.81 -2.25
C ALA A 164 15.38 -24.43 -1.17
N ARG A 165 15.42 -23.16 -0.73
CA ARG A 165 16.33 -22.69 0.32
C ARG A 165 15.68 -22.56 1.69
N MET A 166 14.37 -22.66 1.75
CA MET A 166 13.65 -22.72 3.02
C MET A 166 14.23 -23.83 3.91
N ILE A 167 14.27 -23.56 5.19
CA ILE A 167 14.64 -24.54 6.21
C ILE A 167 13.38 -24.90 6.99
N GLU A 168 13.05 -26.16 7.00
CA GLU A 168 12.06 -26.74 7.91
C GLU A 168 12.79 -27.19 9.18
N LEU A 169 12.29 -26.75 10.33
CA LEU A 169 12.79 -27.12 11.64
C LEU A 169 11.67 -27.78 12.44
N GLU A 170 11.96 -28.93 13.01
CA GLU A 170 11.04 -29.69 13.84
C GLU A 170 11.73 -30.12 15.12
N ARG A 171 11.02 -30.12 16.22
CA ARG A 171 11.50 -30.64 17.49
C ARG A 171 11.84 -32.12 17.36
N GLY A 172 13.02 -32.53 17.85
CA GLY A 172 13.56 -33.89 17.69
C GLY A 172 14.28 -34.12 16.35
N MET A 173 14.34 -33.11 15.45
CA MET A 173 15.10 -33.20 14.21
C MET A 173 16.59 -33.31 14.48
N ILE A 174 17.27 -34.20 13.75
CA ILE A 174 18.73 -34.35 13.85
C ILE A 174 19.37 -33.56 12.70
N ILE A 175 20.15 -32.55 13.05
CA ILE A 175 20.85 -31.69 12.12
C ILE A 175 22.17 -31.20 12.73
N ASP A 176 23.28 -31.33 11.99
CA ASP A 176 24.55 -30.77 12.41
C ASP A 176 24.44 -29.24 12.59
N ARG A 177 24.84 -28.73 13.75
CA ARG A 177 24.74 -27.32 14.11
C ARG A 177 25.47 -26.42 13.10
N ASP A 178 26.67 -26.76 12.74
CA ASP A 178 27.50 -25.94 11.85
C ASP A 178 26.96 -25.98 10.40
N ALA A 179 26.33 -27.09 10.01
CA ALA A 179 25.62 -27.18 8.75
C ALA A 179 24.37 -26.26 8.75
N LEU A 180 23.63 -26.20 9.86
CA LEU A 180 22.49 -25.29 10.02
C LEU A 180 22.92 -23.81 9.93
N LEU A 181 24.03 -23.43 10.60
CA LEU A 181 24.56 -22.07 10.55
C LEU A 181 25.02 -21.70 9.13
N ARG A 182 25.67 -22.62 8.40
CA ARG A 182 26.02 -22.41 6.99
C ARG A 182 24.79 -22.21 6.11
N ARG A 183 23.69 -22.93 6.38
CA ARG A 183 22.42 -22.71 5.67
C ARG A 183 21.84 -21.34 5.93
N PHE A 184 21.92 -20.79 7.15
CA PHE A 184 21.46 -19.42 7.43
C PHE A 184 22.24 -18.39 6.63
N VAL A 185 23.58 -18.53 6.55
CA VAL A 185 24.40 -17.64 5.73
C VAL A 185 24.04 -17.77 4.24
N ALA A 186 23.82 -18.99 3.75
CA ALA A 186 23.40 -19.24 2.37
C ALA A 186 21.99 -18.66 2.06
N MET A 187 21.16 -18.45 3.07
CA MET A 187 19.87 -17.77 3.01
C MET A 187 19.98 -16.24 3.16
N GLN A 188 21.21 -15.69 3.17
CA GLN A 188 21.49 -14.26 3.31
C GLN A 188 21.23 -13.69 4.72
N TYR A 189 21.14 -14.53 5.76
CA TYR A 189 21.16 -14.06 7.16
C TYR A 189 22.58 -13.75 7.60
N VAL A 190 22.72 -12.69 8.39
CA VAL A 190 24.02 -12.22 8.88
C VAL A 190 24.18 -12.63 10.35
N ARG A 191 25.35 -13.24 10.68
CA ARG A 191 25.66 -13.49 12.09
C ARG A 191 26.02 -12.17 12.79
N ASN A 192 25.29 -11.84 13.84
CA ASN A 192 25.57 -10.69 14.67
C ASN A 192 25.25 -10.99 16.13
N ASP A 193 26.31 -11.28 16.92
CA ASP A 193 26.14 -11.63 18.33
C ASP A 193 25.97 -10.38 19.22
N LEU A 194 26.18 -9.16 18.70
CA LEU A 194 26.12 -7.89 19.44
C LEU A 194 24.81 -7.14 19.18
N ALA A 195 24.48 -6.90 17.91
CA ALA A 195 23.26 -6.21 17.48
C ALA A 195 22.28 -7.25 16.89
N PHE A 196 21.30 -7.65 17.66
CA PHE A 196 20.33 -8.66 17.27
C PHE A 196 19.11 -7.96 16.66
N THR A 197 19.10 -7.87 15.34
CA THR A 197 18.09 -7.19 14.53
C THR A 197 17.49 -8.12 13.47
N ARG A 198 16.47 -7.71 12.76
CA ARG A 198 15.87 -8.48 11.66
C ARG A 198 16.94 -8.88 10.62
N GLY A 199 16.82 -10.09 10.09
CA GLY A 199 17.80 -10.65 9.14
C GLY A 199 19.12 -11.07 9.78
N THR A 200 19.22 -11.09 11.12
CA THR A 200 20.42 -11.56 11.83
C THR A 200 20.14 -12.80 12.67
N PHE A 201 21.18 -13.57 12.91
CA PHE A 201 21.17 -14.64 13.90
C PHE A 201 22.38 -14.50 14.84
N ARG A 202 22.22 -15.04 16.05
CA ARG A 202 23.29 -15.11 17.04
C ARG A 202 23.39 -16.53 17.64
N VAL A 203 24.58 -16.86 18.15
CA VAL A 203 24.87 -18.20 18.69
C VAL A 203 25.50 -18.07 20.05
N ARG A 204 24.94 -18.77 21.05
CA ARG A 204 25.47 -18.83 22.41
C ARG A 204 25.47 -20.28 22.89
N GLY A 205 26.62 -20.95 22.74
CA GLY A 205 26.71 -22.38 23.04
C GLY A 205 25.83 -23.19 22.09
N ASP A 206 24.93 -23.97 22.67
CA ASP A 206 23.99 -24.83 21.93
C ASP A 206 22.66 -24.13 21.62
N THR A 207 22.56 -22.83 21.93
CA THR A 207 21.39 -22.01 21.61
C THR A 207 21.66 -21.13 20.41
N ILE A 208 20.79 -21.20 19.42
CA ILE A 208 20.79 -20.36 18.23
C ILE A 208 19.52 -19.51 18.28
N GLU A 209 19.64 -18.21 18.04
CA GLU A 209 18.51 -17.31 17.94
C GLU A 209 18.58 -16.56 16.61
N ILE A 210 17.44 -16.45 15.91
CA ILE A 210 17.32 -15.80 14.61
C ILE A 210 16.09 -14.91 14.59
N ILE A 211 16.20 -13.69 14.04
CA ILE A 211 15.04 -12.85 13.74
C ILE A 211 14.83 -12.92 12.23
N PRO A 212 13.75 -13.61 11.76
CA PRO A 212 13.42 -13.65 10.36
C PRO A 212 13.15 -12.24 9.81
N VAL A 213 13.42 -12.02 8.51
CA VAL A 213 13.17 -10.71 7.87
C VAL A 213 11.68 -10.36 7.78
N TYR A 214 10.81 -11.35 7.84
CA TYR A 214 9.36 -11.25 7.72
C TYR A 214 8.62 -11.26 9.07
N GLU A 215 9.37 -11.37 10.20
CA GLU A 215 8.81 -11.41 11.54
C GLU A 215 9.45 -10.36 12.45
N GLU A 216 8.73 -9.96 13.49
CA GLU A 216 9.30 -9.13 14.56
C GLU A 216 9.81 -9.96 15.73
N LEU A 217 9.33 -11.18 15.84
CA LEU A 217 9.70 -12.09 16.91
C LEU A 217 10.90 -12.94 16.51
N ALA A 218 11.72 -13.29 17.49
CA ALA A 218 12.84 -14.17 17.29
C ALA A 218 12.44 -15.64 17.48
N ILE A 219 13.11 -16.51 16.76
CA ILE A 219 13.01 -17.95 16.94
C ILE A 219 14.28 -18.42 17.66
N ARG A 220 14.12 -19.08 18.81
CA ARG A 220 15.19 -19.75 19.53
C ARG A 220 15.15 -21.23 19.19
N ILE A 221 16.30 -21.76 18.86
CA ILE A 221 16.57 -23.17 18.58
C ILE A 221 17.54 -23.64 19.65
N GLU A 222 17.10 -24.51 20.53
CA GLU A 222 17.96 -25.14 21.56
C GLU A 222 18.35 -26.51 21.06
N MET A 223 19.65 -26.77 21.04
CA MET A 223 20.20 -28.02 20.53
C MET A 223 20.83 -28.82 21.68
N PHE A 224 20.69 -30.14 21.61
CA PHE A 224 21.44 -31.06 22.42
C PHE A 224 22.29 -31.98 21.52
N GLY A 225 23.55 -31.61 21.32
CA GLY A 225 24.37 -32.17 20.26
C GLY A 225 23.83 -31.79 18.89
N ASP A 226 23.46 -32.78 18.07
CA ASP A 226 22.89 -32.59 16.75
C ASP A 226 21.35 -32.68 16.73
N GLU A 227 20.70 -32.81 17.90
CA GLU A 227 19.24 -32.88 18.02
C GLU A 227 18.66 -31.51 18.40
N ILE A 228 17.57 -31.07 17.75
CA ILE A 228 16.78 -29.91 18.16
C ILE A 228 15.91 -30.33 19.38
N GLU A 229 16.29 -29.89 20.58
CA GLU A 229 15.56 -30.21 21.82
C GLU A 229 14.29 -29.37 21.95
N SER A 230 14.36 -28.06 21.62
CA SER A 230 13.21 -27.16 21.68
C SER A 230 13.27 -26.07 20.65
N LEU A 231 12.08 -25.60 20.26
CA LEU A 231 11.86 -24.42 19.43
C LEU A 231 10.94 -23.46 20.19
N ALA A 232 11.34 -22.20 20.31
CA ALA A 232 10.57 -21.19 21.02
C ALA A 232 10.53 -19.85 20.24
N VAL A 233 9.40 -19.19 20.33
CA VAL A 233 9.19 -17.82 19.82
C VAL A 233 9.44 -16.85 20.96
N LEU A 234 10.27 -15.84 20.74
CA LEU A 234 10.72 -14.89 21.75
C LEU A 234 10.45 -13.45 21.36
N HIS A 235 10.32 -12.60 22.36
CA HIS A 235 10.46 -11.16 22.19
C HIS A 235 11.95 -10.80 22.06
N PRO A 236 12.42 -10.19 20.95
CA PRO A 236 13.84 -10.02 20.66
C PRO A 236 14.56 -9.08 21.64
N LEU A 237 13.88 -8.10 22.23
CA LEU A 237 14.45 -7.13 23.17
C LEU A 237 14.53 -7.69 24.60
N THR A 238 13.45 -8.32 25.09
CA THR A 238 13.40 -8.81 26.47
C THR A 238 13.91 -10.25 26.61
N GLY A 239 13.90 -11.02 25.53
CA GLY A 239 14.24 -12.45 25.55
C GLY A 239 13.17 -13.34 26.16
N ASP A 240 11.99 -12.78 26.47
CA ASP A 240 10.88 -13.53 27.05
C ASP A 240 10.33 -14.52 26.01
N VAL A 241 10.08 -15.74 26.47
CA VAL A 241 9.43 -16.77 25.65
C VAL A 241 7.94 -16.45 25.56
N ILE A 242 7.46 -16.26 24.33
CA ILE A 242 6.05 -16.00 24.02
C ILE A 242 5.31 -17.32 23.83
N ASP A 243 5.91 -18.25 23.07
CA ASP A 243 5.31 -19.54 22.78
C ASP A 243 6.38 -20.60 22.51
N HIS A 244 6.02 -21.87 22.68
CA HIS A 244 6.81 -23.03 22.26
C HIS A 244 6.13 -23.65 21.05
N VAL A 245 6.90 -23.91 19.99
CA VAL A 245 6.41 -24.50 18.77
C VAL A 245 7.13 -25.84 18.52
N ASP A 246 6.41 -26.81 17.97
CA ASP A 246 7.01 -28.10 17.60
C ASP A 246 7.61 -28.07 16.20
N HIS A 247 7.18 -27.10 15.37
CA HIS A 247 7.58 -26.99 13.98
C HIS A 247 7.59 -25.53 13.51
N THR A 248 8.57 -25.14 12.68
CA THR A 248 8.61 -23.82 12.03
C THR A 248 9.33 -23.89 10.71
N TYR A 249 9.00 -22.95 9.80
CA TYR A 249 9.72 -22.71 8.56
C TYR A 249 10.55 -21.44 8.67
N LEU A 250 11.77 -21.47 8.14
CA LEU A 250 12.61 -20.30 7.96
C LEU A 250 12.83 -20.06 6.47
N PHE A 251 12.45 -18.88 6.00
CA PHE A 251 12.58 -18.46 4.62
C PHE A 251 13.81 -17.56 4.41
N PRO A 252 14.35 -17.47 3.19
CA PRO A 252 15.48 -16.61 2.87
C PRO A 252 15.26 -15.13 3.23
N ALA A 253 16.35 -14.44 3.58
CA ALA A 253 16.33 -13.02 3.91
C ALA A 253 16.26 -12.10 2.67
N SER A 254 16.27 -12.65 1.46
CA SER A 254 16.13 -11.93 0.20
C SER A 254 15.31 -12.75 -0.78
N HIS A 255 14.52 -12.09 -1.63
CA HIS A 255 13.84 -12.76 -2.75
C HIS A 255 14.82 -13.18 -3.86
N TYR A 256 15.97 -12.51 -3.98
CA TYR A 256 17.02 -12.82 -4.96
C TYR A 256 18.09 -13.72 -4.35
N VAL A 257 17.75 -14.97 -4.08
CA VAL A 257 18.69 -15.99 -3.60
C VAL A 257 18.95 -17.01 -4.69
N ALA A 258 20.23 -17.29 -4.94
CA ALA A 258 20.64 -18.33 -5.88
C ALA A 258 21.61 -19.30 -5.21
N GLY A 259 21.56 -20.58 -5.63
CA GLY A 259 22.52 -21.57 -5.23
C GLY A 259 23.92 -21.29 -5.74
N GLU A 260 24.93 -21.81 -5.04
CA GLU A 260 26.33 -21.62 -5.42
C GLU A 260 26.59 -22.03 -6.89
N GLU A 261 26.05 -23.16 -7.34
CA GLU A 261 26.18 -23.61 -8.73
C GLU A 261 25.46 -22.70 -9.72
N ARG A 262 24.27 -22.19 -9.33
CA ARG A 262 23.50 -21.26 -10.15
C ARG A 262 24.19 -19.91 -10.22
N MET A 263 24.72 -19.42 -9.10
CA MET A 263 25.49 -18.19 -9.05
C MET A 263 26.76 -18.30 -9.92
N LYS A 264 27.49 -19.41 -9.88
CA LYS A 264 28.64 -19.64 -10.77
C LYS A 264 28.26 -19.57 -12.25
N LYS A 265 27.12 -20.19 -12.63
CA LYS A 265 26.59 -20.10 -14.00
C LYS A 265 26.17 -18.69 -14.38
N ALA A 266 25.53 -17.98 -13.46
CA ALA A 266 25.12 -16.58 -13.65
C ALA A 266 26.35 -15.68 -13.88
N ILE A 267 27.37 -15.79 -13.06
CA ILE A 267 28.62 -15.04 -13.19
C ILE A 267 29.28 -15.30 -14.55
N ALA A 268 29.43 -16.56 -14.96
CA ALA A 268 29.99 -16.89 -16.27
C ALA A 268 29.15 -16.28 -17.41
N SER A 269 27.84 -16.38 -17.34
CA SER A 269 26.93 -15.80 -18.35
C SER A 269 26.95 -14.28 -18.38
N ILE A 270 27.19 -13.60 -17.23
CA ILE A 270 27.38 -12.14 -17.18
C ILE A 270 28.72 -11.76 -17.80
N GLU A 271 29.79 -12.53 -17.56
CA GLU A 271 31.11 -12.33 -18.17
C GLU A 271 31.01 -12.46 -19.70
N ASP A 272 30.36 -13.48 -20.20
CA ASP A 272 30.13 -13.67 -21.65
C ASP A 272 29.38 -12.50 -22.28
N GLU A 273 28.27 -12.06 -21.65
CA GLU A 273 27.48 -10.90 -22.13
C GLU A 273 28.30 -9.61 -22.09
N LEU A 274 29.13 -9.42 -21.04
CA LEU A 274 30.02 -8.27 -20.92
C LEU A 274 31.02 -8.23 -22.09
N ASP A 275 31.70 -9.33 -22.36
CA ASP A 275 32.70 -9.39 -23.43
C ASP A 275 32.07 -9.11 -24.80
N ASP A 276 30.89 -9.68 -25.08
CA ASP A 276 30.16 -9.42 -26.31
C ASP A 276 29.77 -7.94 -26.44
N ARG A 277 29.29 -7.33 -25.36
CA ARG A 277 28.84 -5.93 -25.36
C ARG A 277 30.01 -4.96 -25.48
N LEU A 278 31.13 -5.24 -24.82
CA LEU A 278 32.38 -4.46 -24.96
C LEU A 278 32.91 -4.50 -26.37
N ALA A 279 32.95 -5.69 -27.01
CA ALA A 279 33.34 -5.86 -28.39
C ALA A 279 32.43 -5.05 -29.36
N TRP A 280 31.12 -5.05 -29.09
CA TRP A 280 30.16 -4.25 -29.84
C TRP A 280 30.44 -2.74 -29.72
N PHE A 281 30.66 -2.22 -28.49
CA PHE A 281 31.00 -0.81 -28.28
C PHE A 281 32.31 -0.40 -28.98
N CYS A 282 33.34 -1.23 -28.88
CA CYS A 282 34.60 -1.02 -29.59
C CYS A 282 34.36 -0.97 -31.11
N GLY A 283 33.57 -1.89 -31.66
CA GLY A 283 33.22 -1.91 -33.10
C GLY A 283 32.44 -0.68 -33.58
N GLN A 284 31.71 -0.02 -32.69
CA GLN A 284 30.99 1.23 -32.94
C GLN A 284 31.82 2.49 -32.60
N ASN A 285 33.08 2.34 -32.19
CA ASN A 285 33.95 3.43 -31.74
C ASN A 285 33.41 4.22 -30.52
N LYS A 286 32.63 3.52 -29.66
CA LYS A 286 32.04 4.06 -28.41
C LYS A 286 32.92 3.70 -27.21
N LEU A 287 34.11 4.30 -27.15
CA LEU A 287 35.12 3.94 -26.14
C LEU A 287 34.77 4.38 -24.73
N LEU A 288 33.99 5.46 -24.57
CA LEU A 288 33.56 5.95 -23.28
C LEU A 288 32.50 5.00 -22.68
N GLU A 289 31.55 4.57 -23.49
CA GLU A 289 30.52 3.62 -23.09
C GLU A 289 31.10 2.25 -22.75
N GLU A 290 32.11 1.83 -23.53
CA GLU A 290 32.87 0.60 -23.26
C GLU A 290 33.54 0.67 -21.88
N GLN A 291 34.28 1.75 -21.59
CA GLN A 291 34.94 1.93 -20.32
C GLN A 291 33.98 1.97 -19.13
N ARG A 292 32.87 2.71 -19.25
CA ARG A 292 31.83 2.79 -18.22
C ARG A 292 31.29 1.41 -17.88
N LEU A 293 30.90 0.65 -18.90
CA LEU A 293 30.32 -0.68 -18.72
C LEU A 293 31.32 -1.65 -18.11
N ARG A 294 32.55 -1.67 -18.60
CA ARG A 294 33.63 -2.51 -18.07
C ARG A 294 33.86 -2.27 -16.59
N MET A 295 34.08 -1.02 -16.19
CA MET A 295 34.36 -0.68 -14.79
C MET A 295 33.22 -1.10 -13.87
N ARG A 296 31.99 -0.77 -14.23
CA ARG A 296 30.83 -1.06 -13.39
C ARG A 296 30.59 -2.57 -13.27
N THR A 297 30.53 -3.27 -14.39
CA THR A 297 30.20 -4.69 -14.38
C THR A 297 31.32 -5.53 -13.75
N THR A 298 32.58 -5.19 -13.94
CA THR A 298 33.68 -5.89 -13.26
C THR A 298 33.58 -5.75 -11.75
N PHE A 299 33.30 -4.55 -11.24
CA PHE A 299 33.08 -4.33 -9.81
C PHE A 299 31.88 -5.15 -9.28
N ASP A 300 30.76 -5.13 -9.98
CA ASP A 300 29.58 -5.89 -9.59
C ASP A 300 29.85 -7.41 -9.59
N LEU A 301 30.65 -7.92 -10.56
CA LEU A 301 31.08 -9.32 -10.61
C LEU A 301 31.99 -9.71 -9.43
N GLU A 302 32.90 -8.83 -9.00
CA GLU A 302 33.71 -9.06 -7.81
C GLU A 302 32.85 -9.20 -6.56
N MET A 303 31.86 -8.31 -6.39
CA MET A 303 30.91 -8.36 -5.28
C MET A 303 30.07 -9.65 -5.30
N LEU A 304 29.59 -10.06 -6.48
CA LEU A 304 28.82 -11.30 -6.64
C LEU A 304 29.66 -12.54 -6.29
N LYS A 305 30.97 -12.54 -6.61
CA LYS A 305 31.90 -13.65 -6.30
C LYS A 305 32.21 -13.73 -4.81
N GLU A 306 32.43 -12.60 -4.15
CA GLU A 306 32.87 -12.55 -2.74
C GLU A 306 31.72 -12.60 -1.74
N ILE A 307 30.59 -11.92 -2.03
CA ILE A 307 29.50 -11.71 -1.09
C ILE A 307 28.21 -12.43 -1.55
N GLY A 308 28.14 -12.79 -2.84
CA GLY A 308 26.93 -13.38 -3.43
C GLY A 308 25.84 -12.36 -3.77
N SER A 309 26.11 -11.05 -3.62
CA SER A 309 25.19 -9.96 -3.94
C SER A 309 25.95 -8.69 -4.32
N CYS A 310 25.30 -7.75 -5.00
CA CYS A 310 25.85 -6.43 -5.32
C CYS A 310 24.74 -5.37 -5.32
N SER A 311 25.13 -4.09 -5.26
CA SER A 311 24.17 -2.98 -5.39
C SER A 311 23.53 -2.99 -6.79
N GLY A 312 22.19 -3.14 -6.85
CA GLY A 312 21.47 -3.26 -8.10
C GLY A 312 21.50 -4.68 -8.68
N VAL A 313 21.64 -5.71 -7.82
CA VAL A 313 21.62 -7.13 -8.20
C VAL A 313 20.44 -7.50 -9.09
N GLU A 314 19.32 -6.81 -8.94
CA GLU A 314 18.12 -6.97 -9.76
C GLU A 314 18.38 -6.78 -11.27
N ASN A 315 19.40 -5.99 -11.66
CA ASN A 315 19.77 -5.80 -13.06
C ASN A 315 20.39 -7.05 -13.69
N TYR A 316 20.83 -8.00 -12.87
CA TYR A 316 21.37 -9.29 -13.29
C TYR A 316 20.38 -10.44 -13.09
N SER A 317 19.12 -10.14 -12.72
CA SER A 317 18.09 -11.14 -12.40
C SER A 317 17.90 -12.19 -13.52
N ARG A 318 17.99 -11.79 -14.80
CA ARG A 318 17.90 -12.72 -15.92
C ARG A 318 18.94 -13.86 -15.83
N HIS A 319 20.19 -13.51 -15.51
CA HIS A 319 21.27 -14.49 -15.36
C HIS A 319 21.12 -15.32 -14.10
N ILE A 320 20.74 -14.67 -12.98
CA ILE A 320 20.52 -15.32 -11.68
C ILE A 320 19.38 -16.32 -11.78
N ASP A 321 18.30 -15.97 -12.45
CA ASP A 321 17.14 -16.86 -12.68
C ASP A 321 17.40 -17.89 -13.79
N GLY A 322 18.44 -17.71 -14.61
CA GLY A 322 18.74 -18.56 -15.77
C GLY A 322 17.70 -18.44 -16.90
N ARG A 323 17.04 -17.28 -16.99
CA ARG A 323 16.02 -17.00 -18.01
C ARG A 323 16.66 -16.66 -19.36
N GLY A 324 15.96 -16.97 -20.44
CA GLY A 324 16.34 -16.54 -21.79
C GLY A 324 16.18 -15.04 -22.00
N PRO A 325 16.89 -14.45 -22.99
CA PRO A 325 16.72 -13.03 -23.34
C PRO A 325 15.27 -12.70 -23.70
N GLY A 326 14.76 -11.56 -23.20
CA GLY A 326 13.41 -11.06 -23.45
C GLY A 326 12.28 -11.75 -22.67
N THR A 327 12.58 -12.80 -21.91
CA THR A 327 11.56 -13.46 -21.08
C THR A 327 11.17 -12.58 -19.87
N PRO A 328 9.88 -12.59 -19.46
CA PRO A 328 9.43 -11.83 -18.31
C PRO A 328 10.05 -12.34 -17.00
N PRO A 329 10.23 -11.48 -15.99
CA PRO A 329 10.65 -11.91 -14.67
C PRO A 329 9.53 -12.67 -13.95
N HIS A 330 9.90 -13.45 -12.93
CA HIS A 330 8.93 -13.90 -11.92
C HIS A 330 8.46 -12.72 -11.09
N THR A 331 7.21 -12.74 -10.69
CA THR A 331 6.52 -11.66 -9.98
C THR A 331 5.74 -12.23 -8.80
N LEU A 332 5.03 -11.38 -8.07
CA LEU A 332 4.14 -11.85 -7.00
C LEU A 332 3.08 -12.84 -7.50
N LEU A 333 2.63 -12.68 -8.75
CA LEU A 333 1.62 -13.56 -9.35
C LEU A 333 2.09 -15.02 -9.40
N ASP A 334 3.38 -15.26 -9.59
CA ASP A 334 3.97 -16.60 -9.66
C ASP A 334 4.04 -17.31 -8.28
N TYR A 335 3.79 -16.59 -7.17
CA TYR A 335 3.71 -17.17 -5.81
C TYR A 335 2.29 -17.64 -5.45
N PHE A 336 1.28 -17.17 -6.17
CA PHE A 336 -0.09 -17.59 -5.95
C PHE A 336 -0.35 -19.02 -6.43
N PRO A 337 -1.33 -19.74 -5.85
CA PRO A 337 -1.84 -20.96 -6.47
C PRO A 337 -2.65 -20.61 -7.73
N ASP A 338 -2.74 -21.57 -8.67
CA ASP A 338 -3.34 -21.37 -9.99
C ASP A 338 -4.82 -20.90 -9.95
N ASP A 339 -5.51 -21.19 -8.86
CA ASP A 339 -6.95 -20.91 -8.69
C ASP A 339 -7.25 -19.62 -7.91
N PHE A 340 -6.27 -18.71 -7.74
CA PHE A 340 -6.50 -17.46 -7.04
C PHE A 340 -7.51 -16.55 -7.78
N LEU A 341 -8.20 -15.73 -7.02
CA LEU A 341 -9.11 -14.71 -7.53
C LEU A 341 -8.37 -13.37 -7.64
N LEU A 342 -8.38 -12.76 -8.82
CA LEU A 342 -7.92 -11.40 -8.98
C LEU A 342 -9.08 -10.42 -8.79
N ILE A 343 -8.86 -9.38 -8.00
CA ILE A 343 -9.80 -8.30 -7.78
C ILE A 343 -9.08 -6.98 -8.08
N ILE A 344 -9.60 -6.19 -9.00
CA ILE A 344 -9.01 -4.91 -9.40
C ILE A 344 -9.94 -3.80 -8.94
N ASP A 345 -9.55 -3.11 -7.86
CA ASP A 345 -10.32 -1.94 -7.39
C ASP A 345 -9.94 -0.69 -8.18
N GLU A 346 -10.91 0.22 -8.26
CA GLU A 346 -10.86 1.41 -9.13
C GLU A 346 -10.32 1.06 -10.53
N SER A 347 -10.89 0.01 -11.12
CA SER A 347 -10.39 -0.65 -12.35
C SER A 347 -10.17 0.32 -13.51
N HIS A 348 -11.00 1.37 -13.60
CA HIS A 348 -10.88 2.43 -14.59
C HIS A 348 -9.54 3.20 -14.52
N VAL A 349 -8.81 3.13 -13.41
CA VAL A 349 -7.46 3.69 -13.21
C VAL A 349 -6.41 2.59 -13.19
N THR A 350 -6.66 1.52 -12.45
CA THR A 350 -5.68 0.46 -12.19
C THR A 350 -5.34 -0.32 -13.48
N VAL A 351 -6.33 -0.62 -14.33
CA VAL A 351 -6.11 -1.34 -15.59
C VAL A 351 -5.20 -0.55 -16.55
N PRO A 352 -5.48 0.72 -16.88
CA PRO A 352 -4.58 1.53 -17.69
C PRO A 352 -3.19 1.72 -17.08
N GLN A 353 -3.10 1.80 -15.74
CA GLN A 353 -1.84 1.94 -15.04
C GLN A 353 -0.95 0.70 -15.23
N ILE A 354 -1.50 -0.51 -15.07
CA ILE A 354 -0.76 -1.75 -15.33
C ILE A 354 -0.22 -1.76 -16.76
N GLY A 355 -1.05 -1.42 -17.75
CA GLY A 355 -0.65 -1.39 -19.16
C GLY A 355 0.47 -0.40 -19.48
N ALA A 356 0.54 0.72 -18.77
CA ALA A 356 1.51 1.80 -19.03
C ALA A 356 2.90 1.57 -18.38
N MET A 357 3.02 0.70 -17.38
CA MET A 357 4.26 0.56 -16.59
C MET A 357 5.44 0.08 -17.42
N PHE A 358 5.23 -0.84 -18.35
CA PHE A 358 6.31 -1.44 -19.15
C PHE A 358 7.05 -0.42 -20.02
N GLU A 359 6.35 0.42 -20.77
CA GLU A 359 6.96 1.35 -21.73
C GLU A 359 7.81 2.41 -21.05
N GLY A 360 7.36 2.94 -19.92
CA GLY A 360 8.11 3.91 -19.13
C GLY A 360 9.44 3.38 -18.62
N ASP A 361 9.44 2.17 -18.03
CA ASP A 361 10.65 1.52 -17.52
C ASP A 361 11.60 1.13 -18.65
N MET A 362 11.08 0.58 -19.74
CA MET A 362 11.86 0.13 -20.90
C MET A 362 12.58 1.30 -21.59
N SER A 363 11.91 2.44 -21.76
CA SER A 363 12.52 3.63 -22.38
C SER A 363 13.74 4.12 -21.58
N ARG A 364 13.61 4.19 -20.26
CA ARG A 364 14.68 4.59 -19.36
C ARG A 364 15.86 3.62 -19.41
N LYS A 365 15.61 2.31 -19.32
CA LYS A 365 16.64 1.27 -19.33
C LYS A 365 17.36 1.16 -20.66
N ARG A 366 16.66 1.33 -21.78
CA ARG A 366 17.28 1.36 -23.09
C ARG A 366 18.36 2.44 -23.18
N THR A 367 18.06 3.65 -22.67
CA THR A 367 19.05 4.73 -22.62
C THR A 367 20.29 4.35 -21.79
N LEU A 368 20.10 3.73 -20.61
CA LEU A 368 21.23 3.27 -19.77
C LEU A 368 22.09 2.21 -20.49
N VAL A 369 21.47 1.29 -21.23
CA VAL A 369 22.17 0.25 -22.00
C VAL A 369 22.90 0.83 -23.21
N ASP A 370 22.29 1.76 -23.94
CA ASP A 370 22.86 2.35 -25.15
C ASP A 370 24.08 3.26 -24.84
N TYR A 371 24.14 3.80 -23.64
CA TYR A 371 25.25 4.65 -23.18
C TYR A 371 26.21 3.96 -22.18
N GLY A 372 26.18 2.63 -22.09
CA GLY A 372 27.17 1.82 -21.37
C GLY A 372 27.07 1.86 -19.84
N PHE A 373 25.93 2.22 -19.27
CA PHE A 373 25.74 2.20 -17.81
C PHE A 373 25.25 0.83 -17.32
N ARG A 374 24.57 0.04 -18.18
CA ARG A 374 24.05 -1.29 -17.87
C ARG A 374 24.22 -2.26 -19.04
N LEU A 375 24.29 -3.55 -18.70
CA LEU A 375 24.23 -4.64 -19.71
C LEU A 375 22.84 -4.71 -20.37
N PRO A 376 22.72 -5.22 -21.59
CA PRO A 376 21.43 -5.47 -22.24
C PRO A 376 20.45 -6.28 -21.40
N SER A 377 20.95 -7.24 -20.62
CA SER A 377 20.15 -8.07 -19.70
C SER A 377 19.38 -7.26 -18.63
N ALA A 378 19.85 -6.06 -18.29
CA ALA A 378 19.13 -5.18 -17.37
C ALA A 378 17.73 -4.77 -17.87
N MET A 379 17.49 -4.81 -19.18
CA MET A 379 16.17 -4.57 -19.78
C MET A 379 15.17 -5.68 -19.46
N ASP A 380 15.64 -6.89 -19.09
CA ASP A 380 14.79 -8.02 -18.73
C ASP A 380 14.37 -8.02 -17.23
N ASN A 381 14.94 -7.14 -16.42
CA ASN A 381 14.40 -6.77 -15.11
C ASN A 381 13.38 -5.64 -15.30
N ARG A 382 12.16 -5.97 -15.58
CA ARG A 382 11.10 -5.05 -15.99
C ARG A 382 9.74 -5.46 -15.43
N PRO A 383 8.76 -4.56 -15.35
CA PRO A 383 7.39 -4.99 -15.09
C PRO A 383 6.87 -5.87 -16.24
N LEU A 384 5.86 -6.66 -15.94
CA LEU A 384 5.15 -7.45 -16.96
C LEU A 384 4.55 -6.52 -18.02
N LYS A 385 4.54 -6.98 -19.26
CA LYS A 385 3.68 -6.43 -20.30
C LYS A 385 2.22 -6.80 -20.00
N TRP A 386 1.30 -6.07 -20.63
CA TRP A 386 -0.12 -6.34 -20.47
C TRP A 386 -0.50 -7.79 -20.82
N ASP A 387 -0.01 -8.30 -21.95
CA ASP A 387 -0.28 -9.67 -22.39
C ASP A 387 0.30 -10.69 -21.41
N GLU A 388 1.54 -10.47 -20.93
CA GLU A 388 2.20 -11.32 -19.94
C GLU A 388 1.48 -11.32 -18.58
N PHE A 389 0.86 -10.19 -18.21
CA PHE A 389 0.02 -10.08 -17.02
C PHE A 389 -1.28 -10.89 -17.21
N THR A 390 -1.95 -10.71 -18.35
CA THR A 390 -3.22 -11.40 -18.63
C THR A 390 -3.08 -12.90 -18.76
N GLU A 391 -1.92 -13.40 -19.20
CA GLU A 391 -1.60 -14.84 -19.26
C GLU A 391 -1.42 -15.48 -17.87
N ARG A 392 -1.10 -14.69 -16.84
CA ARG A 392 -0.85 -15.18 -15.48
C ARG A 392 -2.05 -15.09 -14.54
N ILE A 393 -3.09 -14.37 -14.95
CA ILE A 393 -4.29 -14.19 -14.15
C ILE A 393 -5.39 -15.17 -14.60
N GLY A 394 -6.22 -15.56 -13.64
CA GLY A 394 -7.43 -16.33 -13.89
C GLY A 394 -8.66 -15.40 -13.89
N GLN A 395 -9.70 -15.85 -13.19
CA GLN A 395 -10.93 -15.09 -13.05
C GLN A 395 -10.70 -13.77 -12.33
N THR A 396 -11.28 -12.71 -12.88
CA THR A 396 -11.04 -11.33 -12.42
C THR A 396 -12.35 -10.61 -12.12
N VAL A 397 -12.40 -9.95 -10.96
CA VAL A 397 -13.50 -9.07 -10.56
C VAL A 397 -13.01 -7.62 -10.65
N TYR A 398 -13.68 -6.83 -11.47
CA TYR A 398 -13.39 -5.40 -11.62
C TYR A 398 -14.35 -4.59 -10.77
N LEU A 399 -13.83 -3.78 -9.86
CA LEU A 399 -14.61 -2.91 -8.99
C LEU A 399 -14.43 -1.46 -9.44
N SER A 400 -15.51 -0.76 -9.72
CA SER A 400 -15.49 0.67 -10.01
C SER A 400 -16.86 1.31 -9.85
N ALA A 401 -16.88 2.61 -9.53
CA ALA A 401 -18.10 3.41 -9.67
C ALA A 401 -18.34 3.81 -11.15
N THR A 402 -17.28 3.77 -11.97
CA THR A 402 -17.25 4.20 -13.37
C THR A 402 -16.35 3.25 -14.19
N PRO A 403 -16.77 1.98 -14.43
CA PRO A 403 -15.98 1.01 -15.16
C PRO A 403 -15.47 1.54 -16.51
N GLY A 404 -14.30 1.07 -16.93
CA GLY A 404 -13.70 1.41 -18.22
C GLY A 404 -14.23 0.58 -19.39
N PRO A 405 -13.88 0.96 -20.62
CA PRO A 405 -14.26 0.18 -21.81
C PRO A 405 -13.71 -1.24 -21.78
N TYR A 406 -12.49 -1.42 -21.29
CA TYR A 406 -11.81 -2.72 -21.28
C TYR A 406 -12.62 -3.78 -20.53
N GLU A 407 -12.98 -3.51 -19.27
CA GLU A 407 -13.72 -4.46 -18.45
C GLU A 407 -15.18 -4.62 -18.90
N LEU A 408 -15.79 -3.56 -19.43
CA LEU A 408 -17.17 -3.61 -19.94
C LEU A 408 -17.29 -4.44 -21.22
N GLU A 409 -16.28 -4.44 -22.09
CA GLU A 409 -16.26 -5.23 -23.32
C GLU A 409 -16.03 -6.73 -23.06
N ARG A 410 -15.43 -7.09 -21.92
CA ARG A 410 -15.06 -8.45 -21.57
C ARG A 410 -16.06 -9.17 -20.68
N SER A 411 -16.86 -8.43 -19.95
CA SER A 411 -17.84 -8.95 -19.01
C SER A 411 -19.20 -9.13 -19.69
N ASP A 412 -19.91 -10.22 -19.36
CA ASP A 412 -21.28 -10.49 -19.83
C ASP A 412 -22.34 -9.63 -19.10
N GLY A 413 -22.00 -8.39 -18.78
CA GLY A 413 -22.86 -7.44 -18.12
C GLY A 413 -22.30 -7.02 -16.77
N VAL A 414 -22.99 -6.13 -16.10
CA VAL A 414 -22.54 -5.44 -14.89
C VAL A 414 -23.44 -5.79 -13.71
N VAL A 415 -22.82 -6.15 -12.59
CA VAL A 415 -23.53 -6.26 -11.30
C VAL A 415 -23.54 -4.89 -10.66
N GLU A 416 -24.73 -4.35 -10.37
CA GLU A 416 -24.88 -3.01 -9.77
C GLU A 416 -24.97 -3.08 -8.24
N GLN A 417 -24.27 -2.16 -7.57
CA GLN A 417 -24.37 -1.92 -6.14
C GLN A 417 -24.57 -0.43 -5.90
N ILE A 418 -25.82 0.02 -5.85
CA ILE A 418 -26.21 1.44 -5.84
C ILE A 418 -26.64 1.88 -4.44
N ILE A 419 -27.29 1.01 -3.68
CA ILE A 419 -27.84 1.33 -2.35
C ILE A 419 -26.73 1.41 -1.30
N ARG A 420 -26.70 2.52 -0.56
CA ARG A 420 -25.82 2.67 0.60
C ARG A 420 -26.49 2.15 1.86
N PRO A 421 -25.82 1.32 2.67
CA PRO A 421 -26.35 0.85 3.95
C PRO A 421 -26.77 1.98 4.91
N THR A 422 -26.18 3.16 4.78
CA THR A 422 -26.49 4.37 5.57
C THR A 422 -27.75 5.10 5.14
N GLY A 423 -28.38 4.70 4.03
CA GLY A 423 -29.50 5.42 3.42
C GLY A 423 -29.12 6.73 2.70
N LEU A 424 -27.83 7.10 2.67
CA LEU A 424 -27.38 8.29 1.94
C LEU A 424 -27.65 8.15 0.45
N VAL A 425 -28.15 9.23 -0.16
CA VAL A 425 -28.46 9.28 -1.59
C VAL A 425 -27.42 10.07 -2.37
N ASP A 426 -27.33 9.86 -3.68
CA ASP A 426 -26.48 10.65 -4.55
C ASP A 426 -26.88 12.14 -4.52
N PRO A 427 -25.92 13.08 -4.64
CA PRO A 427 -26.22 14.50 -4.47
C PRO A 427 -27.13 15.04 -5.58
N LEU A 428 -27.79 16.14 -5.27
CA LEU A 428 -28.52 16.89 -6.27
C LEU A 428 -27.52 17.65 -7.15
N VAL A 429 -27.64 17.52 -8.46
CA VAL A 429 -26.81 18.26 -9.41
C VAL A 429 -27.60 19.43 -9.99
N VAL A 430 -27.04 20.65 -9.85
CA VAL A 430 -27.64 21.88 -10.36
C VAL A 430 -26.70 22.51 -11.39
N VAL A 431 -27.20 22.77 -12.59
CA VAL A 431 -26.44 23.46 -13.62
C VAL A 431 -26.75 24.96 -13.55
N LYS A 432 -25.72 25.79 -13.52
CA LYS A 432 -25.80 27.24 -13.40
C LYS A 432 -24.99 27.92 -14.53
N PRO A 433 -25.30 29.14 -14.94
CA PRO A 433 -24.54 29.86 -15.95
C PRO A 433 -23.11 30.17 -15.48
N THR A 434 -22.17 30.31 -16.41
CA THR A 434 -20.80 30.74 -16.09
C THR A 434 -20.70 32.21 -15.74
N GLU A 435 -21.61 33.04 -16.26
CA GLU A 435 -21.70 34.45 -15.89
C GLU A 435 -22.05 34.60 -14.43
N GLY A 436 -21.19 35.28 -13.66
CA GLY A 436 -21.35 35.45 -12.21
C GLY A 436 -21.03 34.20 -11.38
N GLN A 437 -20.40 33.18 -11.96
CA GLN A 437 -20.09 31.91 -11.25
C GLN A 437 -19.29 32.11 -9.96
N ILE A 438 -18.38 33.09 -9.90
CA ILE A 438 -17.55 33.33 -8.71
C ILE A 438 -18.35 34.03 -7.59
N ASP A 439 -19.25 34.93 -7.94
CA ASP A 439 -20.10 35.62 -6.98
C ASP A 439 -21.15 34.65 -6.37
N ASP A 440 -21.76 33.81 -7.20
CA ASP A 440 -22.64 32.74 -6.75
C ASP A 440 -21.89 31.72 -5.89
N LEU A 441 -20.67 31.29 -6.30
CA LEU A 441 -19.83 30.43 -5.49
C LEU A 441 -19.57 31.02 -4.10
N LEU A 442 -19.20 32.31 -4.02
CA LEU A 442 -18.93 32.98 -2.76
C LEU A 442 -20.14 32.99 -1.84
N GLU A 443 -21.35 33.23 -2.38
CA GLU A 443 -22.60 33.18 -1.62
C GLU A 443 -22.89 31.75 -1.12
N GLN A 444 -22.72 30.73 -1.97
CA GLN A 444 -22.90 29.33 -1.62
C GLN A 444 -21.89 28.87 -0.55
N VAL A 445 -20.66 29.35 -0.61
CA VAL A 445 -19.65 29.08 0.42
C VAL A 445 -20.11 29.63 1.77
N ARG A 446 -20.57 30.89 1.81
CA ARG A 446 -21.08 31.50 3.06
C ARG A 446 -22.18 30.71 3.69
N VAL A 447 -23.19 30.28 2.89
CA VAL A 447 -24.30 29.45 3.37
C VAL A 447 -23.82 28.13 3.97
N ARG A 448 -22.77 27.50 3.40
CA ARG A 448 -22.24 26.24 3.93
C ARG A 448 -21.39 26.42 5.19
N VAL A 449 -20.58 27.48 5.23
CA VAL A 449 -19.76 27.82 6.38
C VAL A 449 -20.63 28.13 7.62
N GLU A 450 -21.76 28.82 7.44
CA GLU A 450 -22.74 29.07 8.50
C GLU A 450 -23.32 27.79 9.12
N ARG A 451 -23.31 26.67 8.37
CA ARG A 451 -23.77 25.35 8.79
C ARG A 451 -22.66 24.43 9.29
N ASP A 452 -21.42 24.95 9.38
CA ASP A 452 -20.21 24.16 9.66
C ASP A 452 -19.96 23.04 8.65
N GLU A 453 -20.30 23.27 7.39
CA GLU A 453 -20.09 22.37 6.27
C GLU A 453 -18.89 22.82 5.43
N ARG A 454 -18.33 21.91 4.62
CA ARG A 454 -17.12 22.16 3.79
C ARG A 454 -17.47 22.16 2.31
N VAL A 455 -16.65 22.87 1.53
CA VAL A 455 -16.84 23.04 0.09
C VAL A 455 -15.61 22.61 -0.69
N LEU A 456 -15.80 21.83 -1.75
CA LEU A 456 -14.77 21.52 -2.73
C LEU A 456 -15.04 22.32 -4.02
N VAL A 457 -13.98 22.91 -4.60
CA VAL A 457 -14.07 23.64 -5.87
C VAL A 457 -13.08 23.08 -6.86
N THR A 458 -13.54 22.68 -8.04
CA THR A 458 -12.67 22.18 -9.10
C THR A 458 -12.48 23.20 -10.20
N THR A 459 -11.22 23.45 -10.55
CA THR A 459 -10.78 24.34 -11.64
C THR A 459 -10.10 23.55 -12.76
N LEU A 460 -9.79 24.19 -13.90
CA LEU A 460 -9.13 23.56 -15.04
C LEU A 460 -7.61 23.68 -15.01
N THR A 461 -7.06 24.72 -14.35
CA THR A 461 -5.63 24.99 -14.34
C THR A 461 -5.11 25.37 -12.96
N LYS A 462 -3.80 25.16 -12.71
CA LYS A 462 -3.11 25.61 -11.48
C LYS A 462 -3.30 27.09 -11.25
N LYS A 463 -3.05 27.89 -12.27
CA LYS A 463 -3.16 29.34 -12.21
C LYS A 463 -4.55 29.78 -11.76
N MET A 464 -5.59 29.15 -12.32
CA MET A 464 -6.98 29.40 -11.93
C MET A 464 -7.26 29.02 -10.48
N ALA A 465 -6.70 27.91 -9.98
CA ALA A 465 -6.84 27.51 -8.59
C ALA A 465 -6.17 28.50 -7.65
N GLU A 466 -4.95 28.95 -7.95
CA GLU A 466 -4.20 29.92 -7.18
C GLU A 466 -4.88 31.30 -7.14
N GLU A 467 -5.31 31.80 -8.30
CA GLU A 467 -6.02 33.08 -8.42
C GLU A 467 -7.35 33.05 -7.66
N LEU A 468 -8.11 31.95 -7.77
CA LEU A 468 -9.38 31.80 -7.05
C LEU A 468 -9.16 31.72 -5.54
N THR A 469 -8.15 30.98 -5.10
CA THR A 469 -7.81 30.88 -3.67
C THR A 469 -7.46 32.26 -3.09
N THR A 470 -6.62 33.02 -3.80
CA THR A 470 -6.26 34.40 -3.40
C THR A 470 -7.50 35.29 -3.33
N TYR A 471 -8.36 35.23 -4.35
CA TYR A 471 -9.59 36.03 -4.40
C TYR A 471 -10.57 35.70 -3.26
N LEU A 472 -10.76 34.43 -2.94
CA LEU A 472 -11.62 34.01 -1.82
C LEU A 472 -11.04 34.41 -0.48
N ALA A 473 -9.72 34.26 -0.31
CA ALA A 473 -9.00 34.66 0.92
C ALA A 473 -9.12 36.19 1.17
N GLU A 474 -8.96 37.02 0.14
CA GLU A 474 -9.16 38.48 0.23
C GLU A 474 -10.57 38.89 0.67
N ARG A 475 -11.56 37.98 0.46
CA ARG A 475 -12.97 38.18 0.89
C ARG A 475 -13.28 37.53 2.24
N GLY A 476 -12.25 37.10 2.95
CA GLY A 476 -12.36 36.55 4.31
C GLY A 476 -12.82 35.11 4.40
N VAL A 477 -12.78 34.36 3.28
CA VAL A 477 -13.04 32.90 3.27
C VAL A 477 -11.76 32.20 3.70
N LYS A 478 -11.86 31.24 4.60
CA LYS A 478 -10.76 30.32 4.94
C LYS A 478 -10.64 29.27 3.85
N VAL A 479 -9.66 29.41 2.98
CA VAL A 479 -9.50 28.63 1.76
C VAL A 479 -8.06 28.18 1.59
N GLU A 480 -7.89 26.95 1.13
CA GLU A 480 -6.61 26.37 0.70
C GLU A 480 -6.72 25.78 -0.70
N TYR A 481 -5.59 25.59 -1.37
CA TYR A 481 -5.56 24.97 -2.69
C TYR A 481 -4.72 23.70 -2.71
N LEU A 482 -5.09 22.79 -3.61
CA LEU A 482 -4.44 21.49 -3.79
C LEU A 482 -4.15 21.23 -5.28
N HIS A 483 -2.88 21.00 -5.63
CA HIS A 483 -2.44 20.63 -6.97
C HIS A 483 -1.40 19.50 -6.95
N SER A 484 -0.95 19.09 -8.15
CA SER A 484 -0.05 17.94 -8.33
C SER A 484 1.32 18.08 -7.65
N ASP A 485 1.79 19.29 -7.40
CA ASP A 485 3.12 19.57 -6.87
C ASP A 485 3.15 19.63 -5.32
N VAL A 486 1.98 19.53 -4.69
CA VAL A 486 1.87 19.37 -3.23
C VAL A 486 2.30 17.95 -2.90
N ASP A 487 3.29 17.81 -2.01
CA ASP A 487 3.78 16.51 -1.58
C ASP A 487 2.67 15.69 -0.86
N THR A 488 2.91 14.40 -0.72
CA THR A 488 1.89 13.49 -0.19
C THR A 488 1.55 13.80 1.26
N LEU A 489 2.53 14.19 2.09
CA LEU A 489 2.32 14.53 3.50
C LEU A 489 1.46 15.77 3.64
N ARG A 490 1.85 16.85 2.97
CA ARG A 490 1.09 18.11 3.01
C ARG A 490 -0.33 17.96 2.47
N ARG A 491 -0.51 17.11 1.44
CA ARG A 491 -1.84 16.79 0.92
C ARG A 491 -2.74 16.18 1.99
N VAL A 492 -2.21 15.25 2.74
CA VAL A 492 -2.95 14.54 3.78
C VAL A 492 -3.27 15.47 4.93
N GLU A 493 -2.33 16.35 5.32
CA GLU A 493 -2.56 17.42 6.31
C GLU A 493 -3.69 18.35 5.87
N LEU A 494 -3.67 18.84 4.63
CA LEU A 494 -4.72 19.70 4.08
C LEU A 494 -6.11 19.05 4.17
N LEU A 495 -6.23 17.77 3.88
CA LEU A 495 -7.49 17.06 3.98
C LEU A 495 -7.97 16.93 5.44
N ARG A 496 -7.05 16.71 6.36
CA ARG A 496 -7.35 16.71 7.80
C ARG A 496 -7.78 18.08 8.29
N GLU A 497 -7.05 19.11 7.92
CA GLU A 497 -7.35 20.51 8.28
C GLU A 497 -8.73 20.94 7.76
N LEU A 498 -9.10 20.51 6.51
CA LEU A 498 -10.45 20.71 5.98
C LEU A 498 -11.51 20.03 6.84
N ARG A 499 -11.30 18.78 7.24
CA ARG A 499 -12.23 18.05 8.11
C ARG A 499 -12.36 18.65 9.51
N LEU A 500 -11.26 19.14 10.07
CA LEU A 500 -11.23 19.81 11.36
C LEU A 500 -11.82 21.24 11.32
N GLY A 501 -12.05 21.81 10.12
CA GLY A 501 -12.57 23.16 9.96
C GLY A 501 -11.52 24.25 10.19
N THR A 502 -10.24 23.93 10.08
CA THR A 502 -9.16 24.93 10.05
C THR A 502 -9.36 25.87 8.88
N PHE A 503 -9.83 25.34 7.76
CA PHE A 503 -10.35 26.09 6.62
C PHE A 503 -11.63 25.43 6.09
N ASP A 504 -12.41 26.17 5.29
CA ASP A 504 -13.77 25.78 4.90
C ASP A 504 -13.87 25.36 3.43
N VAL A 505 -12.95 25.84 2.59
CA VAL A 505 -12.95 25.62 1.14
C VAL A 505 -11.62 25.04 0.67
N LEU A 506 -11.69 23.97 -0.09
CA LEU A 506 -10.53 23.42 -0.78
C LEU A 506 -10.71 23.58 -2.31
N VAL A 507 -9.79 24.33 -2.93
CA VAL A 507 -9.75 24.53 -4.38
C VAL A 507 -8.72 23.61 -5.00
N GLY A 508 -9.04 22.96 -6.11
CA GLY A 508 -8.07 22.10 -6.77
C GLY A 508 -8.41 21.81 -8.23
N ILE A 509 -7.41 21.33 -8.98
CA ILE A 509 -7.58 20.95 -10.39
C ILE A 509 -8.16 19.53 -10.47
N ASN A 510 -7.53 18.62 -9.77
CA ASN A 510 -7.90 17.21 -9.74
C ASN A 510 -8.07 16.75 -8.29
N LEU A 511 -9.25 17.05 -7.75
CA LEU A 511 -9.68 16.53 -6.43
C LEU A 511 -10.20 15.10 -6.55
N LEU A 512 -9.97 14.45 -7.70
CA LEU A 512 -10.50 13.12 -8.04
C LEU A 512 -9.63 11.98 -7.57
N ARG A 513 -8.45 12.24 -6.98
CA ARG A 513 -7.62 11.13 -6.55
C ARG A 513 -8.41 10.28 -5.58
N GLU A 514 -8.44 9.00 -5.85
CA GLU A 514 -9.17 7.97 -5.16
C GLU A 514 -8.85 8.01 -3.65
N GLY A 515 -9.79 7.61 -2.82
CA GLY A 515 -9.59 7.52 -1.36
C GLY A 515 -9.94 8.74 -0.53
N LEU A 516 -10.48 9.83 -1.12
CA LEU A 516 -10.97 10.96 -0.32
C LEU A 516 -12.34 10.63 0.30
N ASP A 517 -12.35 10.46 1.62
CA ASP A 517 -13.56 10.28 2.42
C ASP A 517 -13.82 11.52 3.27
N LEU A 518 -14.65 12.43 2.76
CA LEU A 518 -14.92 13.74 3.34
C LEU A 518 -16.42 13.91 3.64
N PRO A 519 -16.96 13.32 4.71
CA PRO A 519 -18.38 13.41 5.03
C PRO A 519 -18.82 14.84 5.40
N GLU A 520 -17.90 15.72 5.73
CA GLU A 520 -18.17 17.12 6.05
C GLU A 520 -18.45 17.98 4.80
N VAL A 521 -18.11 17.47 3.61
CA VAL A 521 -18.33 18.18 2.34
C VAL A 521 -19.78 18.07 1.90
N SER A 522 -20.48 19.18 1.89
CA SER A 522 -21.88 19.27 1.44
C SER A 522 -22.03 19.90 0.05
N LEU A 523 -21.03 20.65 -0.41
CA LEU A 523 -21.06 21.27 -1.74
C LEU A 523 -19.79 20.94 -2.53
N VAL A 524 -20.00 20.53 -3.78
CA VAL A 524 -18.94 20.44 -4.78
C VAL A 524 -19.28 21.38 -5.93
N SER A 525 -18.40 22.33 -6.19
CA SER A 525 -18.55 23.32 -7.27
C SER A 525 -17.59 22.99 -8.41
N ILE A 526 -18.12 22.78 -9.60
CA ILE A 526 -17.38 22.48 -10.83
C ILE A 526 -17.43 23.70 -11.73
N LEU A 527 -16.34 24.48 -11.75
CA LEU A 527 -16.24 25.66 -12.60
C LEU A 527 -15.96 25.25 -14.06
N ASP A 528 -16.51 26.00 -15.00
CA ASP A 528 -16.33 25.75 -16.45
C ASP A 528 -16.55 24.26 -16.80
N ALA A 529 -17.69 23.73 -16.40
CA ALA A 529 -18.03 22.31 -16.56
C ALA A 529 -18.23 21.91 -18.03
N ASP A 530 -18.53 22.87 -18.92
CA ASP A 530 -18.71 22.70 -20.35
C ASP A 530 -17.40 22.72 -21.18
N LYS A 531 -16.26 22.93 -20.56
CA LYS A 531 -14.96 22.85 -21.23
C LYS A 531 -14.51 21.40 -21.33
N GLU A 532 -14.92 20.75 -22.42
CA GLU A 532 -14.60 19.32 -22.64
C GLU A 532 -13.10 19.04 -22.58
N GLY A 533 -12.75 17.87 -21.99
CA GLY A 533 -11.40 17.41 -21.82
C GLY A 533 -11.32 16.32 -20.73
N PHE A 534 -10.13 15.83 -20.45
CA PHE A 534 -9.91 14.75 -19.49
C PHE A 534 -10.55 15.02 -18.11
N LEU A 535 -10.45 16.28 -17.61
CA LEU A 535 -11.00 16.68 -16.31
C LEU A 535 -12.52 16.90 -16.29
N ARG A 536 -13.16 16.90 -17.44
CA ARG A 536 -14.60 17.11 -17.62
C ARG A 536 -15.26 15.99 -18.43
N SER A 537 -14.59 14.84 -18.54
CA SER A 537 -15.18 13.63 -19.10
C SER A 537 -16.30 13.11 -18.19
N THR A 538 -17.24 12.34 -18.73
CA THR A 538 -18.35 11.70 -18.00
C THR A 538 -17.85 11.04 -16.71
N ARG A 539 -16.77 10.26 -16.81
CA ARG A 539 -16.16 9.54 -15.68
C ARG A 539 -15.63 10.51 -14.61
N SER A 540 -14.88 11.54 -15.02
CA SER A 540 -14.35 12.55 -14.10
C SER A 540 -15.47 13.32 -13.40
N LEU A 541 -16.54 13.64 -14.09
CA LEU A 541 -17.70 14.32 -13.53
C LEU A 541 -18.41 13.43 -12.49
N ILE A 542 -18.72 12.16 -12.81
CA ILE A 542 -19.35 11.23 -11.87
C ILE A 542 -18.49 11.05 -10.59
N GLN A 543 -17.19 10.94 -10.73
CA GLN A 543 -16.25 10.83 -9.62
C GLN A 543 -16.26 12.09 -8.73
N THR A 544 -16.27 13.26 -9.35
CA THR A 544 -16.33 14.55 -8.65
C THR A 544 -17.67 14.72 -7.94
N ILE A 545 -18.76 14.40 -8.59
CA ILE A 545 -20.13 14.40 -8.01
C ILE A 545 -20.16 13.49 -6.78
N GLY A 546 -19.57 12.31 -6.87
CA GLY A 546 -19.52 11.33 -5.78
C GLY A 546 -18.86 11.83 -4.48
N ARG A 547 -18.08 12.94 -4.53
CA ARG A 547 -17.46 13.52 -3.31
C ARG A 547 -18.51 14.13 -2.36
N ALA A 548 -19.62 14.65 -2.87
CA ALA A 548 -20.73 15.14 -2.06
C ALA A 548 -21.71 14.04 -1.59
N ALA A 549 -21.57 12.82 -2.08
CA ALA A 549 -22.53 11.73 -1.82
C ALA A 549 -22.48 11.15 -0.38
N ARG A 550 -21.56 11.62 0.45
CA ARG A 550 -21.39 11.20 1.85
C ARG A 550 -22.02 12.15 2.87
N ASN A 551 -22.57 13.26 2.39
CA ASN A 551 -23.28 14.23 3.18
C ASN A 551 -24.79 14.13 2.91
N VAL A 552 -25.59 14.23 3.96
CA VAL A 552 -27.08 14.21 3.85
C VAL A 552 -27.58 15.38 2.99
N SER A 553 -26.91 16.53 3.08
CA SER A 553 -27.22 17.76 2.35
C SER A 553 -26.37 17.92 1.08
N GLY A 554 -25.84 16.82 0.53
CA GLY A 554 -24.91 16.84 -0.59
C GLY A 554 -25.51 17.48 -1.86
N GLU A 555 -24.85 18.52 -2.38
CA GLU A 555 -25.19 19.17 -3.64
C GLU A 555 -23.96 19.35 -4.52
N VAL A 556 -24.18 19.41 -5.84
CA VAL A 556 -23.16 19.71 -6.82
C VAL A 556 -23.63 20.83 -7.74
N HIS A 557 -22.84 21.90 -7.82
CA HIS A 557 -23.09 22.99 -8.77
C HIS A 557 -22.13 22.89 -9.94
N MET A 558 -22.67 22.72 -11.14
CA MET A 558 -21.92 22.76 -12.39
C MET A 558 -22.16 24.10 -13.07
N TYR A 559 -21.09 24.89 -13.23
CA TYR A 559 -21.18 26.16 -13.97
C TYR A 559 -20.85 25.90 -15.43
N ALA A 560 -21.85 26.07 -16.28
CA ALA A 560 -21.77 25.80 -17.72
C ALA A 560 -22.77 26.65 -18.50
N ASP A 561 -22.38 27.14 -19.65
CA ASP A 561 -23.27 27.85 -20.60
C ASP A 561 -23.91 26.89 -21.59
N ASN A 562 -23.24 25.78 -21.88
CA ASN A 562 -23.72 24.73 -22.76
C ASN A 562 -23.72 23.37 -22.07
N MET A 563 -24.74 22.59 -22.37
CA MET A 563 -24.79 21.20 -21.89
C MET A 563 -23.99 20.31 -22.85
N THR A 564 -22.89 19.70 -22.34
CA THR A 564 -22.10 18.73 -23.11
C THR A 564 -22.64 17.32 -22.99
N ASP A 565 -22.22 16.41 -23.89
CA ASP A 565 -22.61 15.00 -23.81
C ASP A 565 -22.11 14.38 -22.49
N SER A 566 -20.87 14.67 -22.09
CA SER A 566 -20.28 14.22 -20.83
C SER A 566 -21.07 14.68 -19.59
N MET A 567 -21.55 15.92 -19.60
CA MET A 567 -22.43 16.45 -18.53
C MET A 567 -23.78 15.74 -18.51
N ASN A 568 -24.41 15.59 -19.68
CA ASN A 568 -25.70 14.90 -19.79
C ASN A 568 -25.64 13.47 -19.25
N GLU A 569 -24.64 12.71 -19.65
CA GLU A 569 -24.43 11.35 -19.18
C GLU A 569 -24.19 11.30 -17.66
N ALA A 570 -23.31 12.15 -17.13
CA ALA A 570 -22.97 12.18 -15.72
C ALA A 570 -24.16 12.57 -14.85
N ILE A 571 -24.93 13.58 -15.26
CA ILE A 571 -26.13 14.04 -14.56
C ILE A 571 -27.22 12.96 -14.62
N SER A 572 -27.49 12.40 -15.79
CA SER A 572 -28.51 11.37 -15.99
C SER A 572 -28.23 10.13 -15.13
N GLU A 573 -27.00 9.66 -15.11
CA GLU A 573 -26.60 8.51 -14.28
C GLU A 573 -26.71 8.82 -12.78
N THR A 574 -26.28 10.00 -12.35
CA THR A 574 -26.41 10.42 -10.96
C THR A 574 -27.87 10.50 -10.52
N MET A 575 -28.75 11.06 -11.36
CA MET A 575 -30.19 11.16 -11.07
C MET A 575 -30.86 9.79 -11.07
N ARG A 576 -30.51 8.90 -12.02
CA ARG A 576 -30.99 7.51 -12.04
C ARG A 576 -30.67 6.80 -10.72
N ARG A 577 -29.43 6.87 -10.26
CA ARG A 577 -28.99 6.28 -8.99
C ARG A 577 -29.74 6.90 -7.81
N ARG A 578 -29.87 8.20 -7.78
CA ARG A 578 -30.59 8.94 -6.72
C ARG A 578 -32.05 8.51 -6.62
N GLU A 579 -32.77 8.36 -7.73
CA GLU A 579 -34.18 7.91 -7.77
C GLU A 579 -34.31 6.50 -7.20
N ILE A 580 -33.43 5.58 -7.57
CA ILE A 580 -33.41 4.20 -7.03
C ILE A 580 -33.18 4.22 -5.52
N GLN A 581 -32.23 5.03 -5.03
CA GLN A 581 -31.90 5.14 -3.62
C GLN A 581 -33.05 5.73 -2.81
N ILE A 582 -33.71 6.77 -3.31
CA ILE A 582 -34.88 7.38 -2.67
C ILE A 582 -36.08 6.38 -2.61
N ALA A 583 -36.33 5.67 -3.72
CA ALA A 583 -37.40 4.66 -3.77
C ALA A 583 -37.12 3.55 -2.75
N TYR A 584 -35.89 3.04 -2.70
CA TYR A 584 -35.51 2.01 -1.74
C TYR A 584 -35.64 2.48 -0.29
N ASN A 585 -35.16 3.67 0.04
CA ASN A 585 -35.29 4.23 1.39
C ASN A 585 -36.73 4.39 1.82
N LYS A 586 -37.59 4.84 0.89
CA LYS A 586 -39.04 4.99 1.14
C LYS A 586 -39.72 3.64 1.37
N GLU A 587 -39.39 2.64 0.59
CA GLU A 587 -39.95 1.28 0.70
C GLU A 587 -39.58 0.61 2.02
N HIS A 588 -38.30 0.81 2.47
CA HIS A 588 -37.78 0.17 3.66
C HIS A 588 -37.83 1.05 4.91
N GLY A 589 -38.39 2.26 4.81
CA GLY A 589 -38.48 3.20 5.95
C GLY A 589 -37.13 3.65 6.50
N ILE A 590 -36.12 3.75 5.64
CA ILE A 590 -34.75 4.15 6.02
C ILE A 590 -34.65 5.67 6.00
N ASP A 591 -34.21 6.24 7.12
CA ASP A 591 -33.85 7.67 7.23
C ASP A 591 -32.33 7.84 7.04
N PRO A 592 -31.87 8.67 6.07
CA PRO A 592 -30.46 8.88 5.83
C PRO A 592 -29.71 9.37 7.07
N GLN A 593 -28.68 8.64 7.47
CA GLN A 593 -27.87 9.00 8.63
C GLN A 593 -26.52 9.57 8.19
N PRO A 594 -26.04 10.67 8.82
CA PRO A 594 -24.75 11.22 8.52
C PRO A 594 -23.65 10.23 8.91
N LEU A 595 -22.68 10.07 8.03
CA LEU A 595 -21.53 9.21 8.27
C LEU A 595 -20.59 9.92 9.26
N ARG A 596 -20.45 9.40 10.46
CA ARG A 596 -19.50 9.90 11.46
C ARG A 596 -18.29 8.98 11.49
N LYS A 597 -17.24 9.32 10.74
CA LYS A 597 -15.92 8.68 10.90
C LYS A 597 -15.07 9.51 11.87
N LYS A 598 -14.41 8.85 12.83
CA LYS A 598 -13.36 9.49 13.62
C LYS A 598 -12.34 10.12 12.67
N ILE A 599 -12.00 11.37 12.91
CA ILE A 599 -10.86 12.02 12.25
C ILE A 599 -9.63 11.36 12.87
N SER A 600 -9.12 10.31 12.23
CA SER A 600 -7.85 9.74 12.65
C SER A 600 -6.74 10.71 12.35
N ASP A 601 -5.76 10.78 13.23
CA ASP A 601 -4.57 11.58 12.99
C ASP A 601 -3.84 11.02 11.78
N VAL A 602 -3.43 11.85 10.88
CA VAL A 602 -2.73 11.43 9.67
C VAL A 602 -1.25 11.23 9.95
N THR A 603 -0.71 11.96 10.92
CA THR A 603 0.53 11.55 11.61
C THR A 603 0.34 10.14 12.18
N ASP A 604 -0.85 9.82 12.69
CA ASP A 604 -1.29 8.45 12.99
C ASP A 604 -1.52 7.57 11.74
N MET A 605 -1.81 8.06 10.55
CA MET A 605 -1.91 7.20 9.35
C MET A 605 -0.56 7.00 8.68
N LEU A 606 0.38 7.91 8.81
CA LEU A 606 1.75 7.80 8.34
C LEU A 606 2.69 7.27 9.45
N ALA A 607 2.42 7.59 10.72
CA ALA A 607 2.96 6.86 11.87
C ALA A 607 2.18 5.55 12.11
N ARG A 608 1.01 5.37 11.50
CA ARG A 608 0.32 4.10 11.40
C ARG A 608 0.76 3.30 10.20
N GLU A 609 1.37 3.89 9.16
CA GLU A 609 2.33 3.15 8.33
C GLU A 609 3.54 2.69 9.19
N GLN A 610 3.91 3.41 10.25
CA GLN A 610 4.93 3.02 11.25
C GLN A 610 4.35 2.36 12.52
N VAL A 611 3.16 2.68 12.99
CA VAL A 611 2.53 2.28 14.29
C VAL A 611 1.33 1.32 14.11
N ASP A 612 0.64 1.30 12.96
CA ASP A 612 -0.30 0.21 12.66
C ASP A 612 0.44 -1.09 12.38
N THR A 613 1.67 -1.01 11.95
CA THR A 613 2.56 -2.15 11.95
C THR A 613 2.86 -2.61 13.38
N GLN A 614 3.11 -1.72 14.30
CA GLN A 614 3.29 -2.06 15.73
C GLN A 614 1.97 -2.46 16.43
N THR A 615 0.86 -1.81 16.15
CA THR A 615 -0.45 -2.10 16.76
C THR A 615 -1.15 -3.28 16.09
N LEU A 616 -0.89 -3.55 14.80
CA LEU A 616 -1.32 -4.75 14.10
C LEU A 616 -0.55 -5.99 14.57
N LEU A 617 0.68 -5.82 14.98
CA LEU A 617 1.49 -6.86 15.62
C LEU A 617 1.06 -7.11 17.07
N GLU A 618 0.67 -6.07 17.82
CA GLU A 618 0.10 -6.20 19.16
C GLU A 618 -1.35 -6.72 19.15
N GLY A 619 -2.12 -6.44 18.10
CA GLY A 619 -3.55 -6.81 18.00
C GLY A 619 -3.81 -8.29 17.82
N GLY A 620 -2.89 -9.06 17.24
CA GLY A 620 -3.01 -10.51 17.05
C GLY A 620 -2.92 -11.32 18.35
N TYR A 621 -2.16 -10.83 19.33
CA TYR A 621 -1.88 -11.57 20.57
C TYR A 621 -2.67 -11.14 21.81
N ARG A 622 -3.35 -9.97 21.79
CA ARG A 622 -4.08 -9.47 22.97
C ARG A 622 -5.47 -10.08 23.22
N LYS A 623 -6.07 -10.78 22.27
CA LYS A 623 -7.46 -11.29 22.43
C LYS A 623 -7.59 -12.55 23.30
N GLU A 624 -6.54 -13.31 23.56
CA GLU A 624 -6.63 -14.48 24.44
C GLU A 624 -6.38 -14.18 25.93
N LYS A 625 -5.60 -13.13 26.26
CA LYS A 625 -5.33 -12.76 27.67
C LYS A 625 -6.50 -12.02 28.35
N SER A 626 -7.34 -11.31 27.64
CA SER A 626 -8.41 -10.52 28.26
C SER A 626 -9.60 -11.32 28.79
N LYS A 627 -9.70 -12.61 28.49
CA LYS A 627 -10.77 -13.48 29.01
C LYS A 627 -10.41 -14.21 30.33
N ARG A 628 -9.12 -14.28 30.69
CA ARG A 628 -8.67 -14.93 31.93
C ARG A 628 -8.47 -13.97 33.12
N GLU A 629 -8.27 -12.67 32.89
CA GLU A 629 -8.00 -11.69 33.96
C GLU A 629 -9.23 -10.91 34.49
N ARG A 630 -10.44 -11.24 34.02
CA ARG A 630 -11.69 -10.60 34.51
C ARG A 630 -12.36 -11.29 35.69
N SER A 631 -11.75 -12.33 36.26
CA SER A 631 -12.34 -13.04 37.40
C SER A 631 -11.74 -12.75 38.78
N ASP A 632 -10.62 -12.02 38.89
CA ASP A 632 -9.98 -11.74 40.19
C ASP A 632 -9.46 -10.29 40.29
N ALA A 633 -10.34 -9.32 40.47
CA ALA A 633 -9.97 -8.02 41.04
C ALA A 633 -11.17 -7.27 41.63
N THR A 634 -11.66 -7.73 42.75
CA THR A 634 -12.38 -6.87 43.70
C THR A 634 -11.41 -6.55 44.86
N GLY A 635 -10.90 -5.33 44.90
CA GLY A 635 -10.06 -4.84 46.00
C GLY A 635 -9.51 -3.44 45.77
N GLY A 636 -10.06 -2.48 46.46
CA GLY A 636 -9.93 -1.06 46.49
C GLY A 636 -8.54 -0.43 46.27
N GLY A 637 -8.54 0.68 45.50
CA GLY A 637 -7.40 1.57 45.36
C GLY A 637 -7.86 2.93 44.90
N ARG A 638 -7.48 3.97 45.64
CA ARG A 638 -7.83 5.38 45.54
C ARG A 638 -7.85 5.94 44.10
N ALA A 639 -8.89 6.66 43.78
CA ALA A 639 -9.02 7.47 42.57
C ALA A 639 -7.94 8.60 42.54
N VAL A 640 -7.04 8.47 41.57
CA VAL A 640 -6.15 9.57 41.17
C VAL A 640 -6.93 10.47 40.22
N THR A 641 -6.99 11.76 40.47
CA THR A 641 -7.71 12.73 39.65
C THR A 641 -7.11 12.85 38.28
N SER A 642 -7.95 13.04 37.24
CA SER A 642 -7.56 13.05 35.80
C SER A 642 -6.42 14.06 35.47
N GLY A 643 -6.25 15.12 36.24
CA GLY A 643 -5.19 16.11 36.07
C GLY A 643 -3.78 15.58 36.42
N GLN A 644 -3.65 14.78 37.48
CA GLN A 644 -2.35 14.23 37.89
C GLN A 644 -1.85 13.12 36.91
N ARG A 645 -2.75 12.49 36.16
CA ARG A 645 -2.41 11.53 35.12
C ARG A 645 -1.85 12.22 33.87
N ALA A 646 -2.48 13.33 33.45
CA ALA A 646 -2.00 14.15 32.34
C ALA A 646 -0.65 14.84 32.63
N GLU A 647 -0.39 15.26 33.85
CA GLU A 647 0.93 15.78 34.24
C GLU A 647 2.04 14.74 34.22
N ALA A 648 1.74 13.50 34.61
CA ALA A 648 2.70 12.40 34.58
C ALA A 648 3.02 11.95 33.13
N GLU A 649 2.01 11.83 32.30
CA GLU A 649 2.15 11.50 30.88
C GLU A 649 2.95 12.57 30.11
N LEU A 650 2.72 13.86 30.41
CA LEU A 650 3.46 14.96 29.79
C LEU A 650 4.93 15.01 30.26
N ALA A 651 5.19 14.66 31.52
CA ALA A 651 6.54 14.61 32.07
C ALA A 651 7.36 13.43 31.44
N GLU A 652 6.72 12.29 31.24
CA GLU A 652 7.31 11.11 30.60
C GLU A 652 7.64 11.39 29.12
N LEU A 653 6.74 12.07 28.39
CA LEU A 653 6.96 12.48 27.01
C LEU A 653 8.16 13.46 26.89
N ILE A 654 8.30 14.41 27.81
CA ILE A 654 9.45 15.33 27.84
C ILE A 654 10.77 14.58 28.07
N GLU A 655 10.76 13.54 28.87
CA GLU A 655 11.95 12.72 29.14
C GLU A 655 12.33 11.89 27.91
N GLU A 656 11.36 11.33 27.23
CA GLU A 656 11.55 10.56 25.99
C GLU A 656 12.11 11.44 24.84
N LEU A 657 11.49 12.59 24.59
CA LEU A 657 11.96 13.55 23.58
C LEU A 657 13.36 14.08 23.90
N SER A 658 13.69 14.23 25.19
CA SER A 658 15.04 14.63 25.61
C SER A 658 16.09 13.57 25.29
N ALA A 659 15.74 12.30 25.46
CA ALA A 659 16.62 11.19 25.07
C ALA A 659 16.80 11.12 23.55
N GLN A 660 15.76 11.31 22.77
CA GLN A 660 15.80 11.36 21.30
C GLN A 660 16.65 12.56 20.82
N MET A 661 16.50 13.74 21.43
CA MET A 661 17.31 14.92 21.12
C MET A 661 18.80 14.67 21.36
N MET A 662 19.16 14.02 22.45
CA MET A 662 20.55 13.66 22.75
C MET A 662 21.11 12.66 21.77
N THR A 663 20.31 11.68 21.36
CA THR A 663 20.70 10.69 20.35
C THR A 663 20.92 11.35 18.98
N ALA A 664 20.01 12.24 18.56
CA ALA A 664 20.16 13.00 17.33
C ALA A 664 21.41 13.89 17.33
N ALA A 665 21.71 14.53 18.48
CA ALA A 665 22.93 15.33 18.63
C ALA A 665 24.22 14.46 18.55
N GLN A 666 24.22 13.29 19.13
CA GLN A 666 25.35 12.33 19.04
C GLN A 666 25.58 11.84 17.61
N HIS A 667 24.53 11.70 16.81
CA HIS A 667 24.59 11.34 15.39
C HIS A 667 24.81 12.53 14.45
N LEU A 668 25.16 13.72 14.99
CA LEU A 668 25.41 14.96 14.24
C LEU A 668 24.21 15.47 13.42
N GLN A 669 23.01 15.05 13.77
CA GLN A 669 21.74 15.50 13.16
C GLN A 669 21.26 16.79 13.84
N PHE A 670 21.99 17.88 13.69
CA PHE A 670 21.79 19.11 14.44
C PHE A 670 20.43 19.78 14.17
N GLU A 671 19.87 19.67 12.98
CA GLU A 671 18.53 20.20 12.65
C GLU A 671 17.41 19.44 13.38
N VAL A 672 17.53 18.11 13.45
CA VAL A 672 16.57 17.28 14.20
C VAL A 672 16.69 17.55 15.70
N ALA A 673 17.91 17.63 16.23
CA ALA A 673 18.15 17.97 17.63
C ALA A 673 17.62 19.37 18.00
N ALA A 674 17.70 20.35 17.09
CA ALA A 674 17.16 21.69 17.29
C ALA A 674 15.62 21.69 17.33
N ARG A 675 14.95 20.98 16.42
CA ARG A 675 13.48 20.83 16.44
C ARG A 675 13.00 20.17 17.72
N LEU A 676 13.60 19.06 18.12
CA LEU A 676 13.24 18.36 19.36
C LEU A 676 13.47 19.24 20.60
N ARG A 677 14.53 20.06 20.63
CA ARG A 677 14.76 21.03 21.70
C ARG A 677 13.64 22.04 21.81
N ASP A 678 13.20 22.61 20.69
CA ASP A 678 12.17 23.63 20.65
C ASP A 678 10.82 23.04 21.08
N GLU A 679 10.50 21.82 20.66
CA GLU A 679 9.31 21.06 21.08
C GLU A 679 9.32 20.73 22.59
N ILE A 680 10.46 20.28 23.12
CA ILE A 680 10.65 20.06 24.57
C ILE A 680 10.44 21.35 25.36
N GLU A 681 10.87 22.48 24.84
CA GLU A 681 10.69 23.79 25.51
C GLU A 681 9.22 24.19 25.59
N ASP A 682 8.43 23.93 24.53
CA ASP A 682 7.00 24.23 24.51
C ASP A 682 6.22 23.27 25.43
N LEU A 683 6.50 21.97 25.43
CA LEU A 683 5.91 21.01 26.36
C LEU A 683 6.25 21.35 27.85
N LYS A 684 7.46 21.83 28.12
CA LYS A 684 7.85 22.30 29.45
C LYS A 684 7.08 23.55 29.87
N LYS A 685 6.73 24.44 28.93
CA LYS A 685 5.86 25.60 29.22
C LYS A 685 4.45 25.11 29.57
N GLU A 686 3.93 24.17 28.84
CA GLU A 686 2.61 23.59 29.07
C GLU A 686 2.53 22.84 30.41
N LEU A 687 3.52 22.03 30.74
CA LEU A 687 3.62 21.35 32.03
C LEU A 687 3.69 22.34 33.22
N ARG A 688 4.41 23.46 33.03
CA ARG A 688 4.45 24.54 34.06
C ARG A 688 3.11 25.27 34.17
N ALA A 689 2.37 25.43 33.08
CA ALA A 689 1.03 26.04 33.09
C ALA A 689 0.04 25.14 33.82
N MET A 690 0.07 23.81 33.55
CA MET A 690 -0.74 22.82 34.27
C MET A 690 -0.44 22.81 35.78
N LYS A 691 0.84 22.80 36.17
CA LYS A 691 1.27 22.85 37.59
C LYS A 691 0.92 24.16 38.31
N ARG A 692 0.63 25.26 37.61
CA ARG A 692 0.17 26.51 38.17
C ARG A 692 -1.35 26.60 38.28
N ALA A 693 -2.08 25.76 37.54
CA ALA A 693 -3.53 25.71 37.55
C ALA A 693 -4.09 24.75 38.62
N HIS A 694 -3.22 23.97 39.24
CA HIS A 694 -3.47 23.18 40.45
C HIS A 694 -2.78 23.79 41.67
#